data_eb9365aa26688347128c37c857118ce8
#
_entry.id   eb9365aa26688347128c37c857118ce8
#
_cell.length_a   1.000
_cell.length_b   1.000
_cell.length_c   1.000
_cell.angle_alpha   90.00
_cell.angle_beta   90.00
_cell.angle_gamma   90.00
#
_symmetry.space_group_name_H-M   'P 1'
#
loop_
_entity.id
_entity.type
_entity.pdbx_description
1 polymer ?
#
loop_
_entity_poly.entity_id
_entity_poly.type
_entity_poly.pdbx_seq_one_letter_code
_entity_poly.pdbx_strand_id
1 'polypeptide(L)'
;EISWEVCNKIGGIHTVLATRANLLRDKFADKYITIGPDLWQHKENPEFVQDDALFPSWLARTKEEGLRVRTGYWNIKGKPIAILVDFSHYISEKNEILTYYWNTQQLDSLNASWDFTESALFGYAVGKVLESFIRFQVGVRERAIAHFHEWMSGTALLYLKQEVPQVGTVFTTHATVLGRSIAGNGWALYNYLEEYKPTELAYRFSVQHKHFLEAKAACQADVFTTVSDITAREAAHFLGRIPEVVTPNGFDEGHISDRTSFLEKHKRAAAKLQEVAQKVTGTTFEKKPFFVAISGRNEFRNKGIDVFIDALQEINKDATFDREVVAFILIPSAYEGTNTVGQTYTTHLVTDEYHNTIISKLKEAQLFNQLQDKVKVVYCPSYLLGNDGVFDLSYYDLLTGIDLTVFPSYYEPWGYTPFESLCFGVPTITTTLAGFGTWALSHFPNENLALKVIRRDDSNYQEVVIGVVSQIEKIARLSPTAYEALWEDAQQIGKAALWNKFFTFYQKAYELTLNKLQPRLANLPVADADAEVWEQSKVVNTPFWRSVIVHRATPEKFKALEELAKNLWWCWNEEAEQLFKSIDPEEWRRVHKNPILLLDSISVSQFKALENDSQFMNRLDKVYADFLAYMEKKKEMVSPSIAYFSMEFGLHSSLKIYSGGLGILAGDYLKEASDKATKITGVGLLYRYGYFTQKISAFGNQESEYEAQDFTKIPVSPVFDKEGKWLKVTLDLPGRTLYARVWLSLIHI
;
A
#
# COMPACT_ATOMS: atom_id res chain seq x y z
N GLU A 1 -5.19 -10.13 -5.97
CA GLU A 1 -5.05 -9.97 -4.52
C GLU A 1 -4.48 -8.60 -4.17
N ILE A 2 -5.04 -7.95 -3.18
CA ILE A 2 -4.72 -6.58 -2.78
C ILE A 2 -4.20 -6.57 -1.35
N SER A 3 -2.98 -6.08 -1.15
CA SER A 3 -2.39 -5.93 0.18
C SER A 3 -1.34 -4.84 0.22
N TRP A 4 -1.23 -4.17 1.36
CA TRP A 4 -0.16 -3.23 1.65
C TRP A 4 1.24 -3.88 1.56
N GLU A 5 1.31 -5.20 1.81
CA GLU A 5 2.57 -5.95 1.86
C GLU A 5 2.99 -6.60 0.52
N VAL A 6 2.29 -6.35 -0.58
CA VAL A 6 2.73 -6.79 -1.92
C VAL A 6 3.97 -6.01 -2.34
N CYS A 7 5.06 -6.69 -2.62
CA CYS A 7 6.40 -6.13 -2.90
C CYS A 7 6.96 -5.25 -1.76
N ASN A 8 6.42 -5.38 -0.54
CA ASN A 8 6.84 -4.61 0.62
C ASN A 8 6.85 -5.52 1.85
N LYS A 9 8.02 -6.00 2.25
CA LYS A 9 8.17 -6.92 3.40
C LYS A 9 8.09 -6.15 4.72
N ILE A 10 6.90 -6.13 5.33
CA ILE A 10 6.64 -5.45 6.59
C ILE A 10 6.22 -6.43 7.70
N GLY A 11 5.37 -7.41 7.38
CA GLY A 11 4.78 -8.30 8.39
C GLY A 11 4.48 -9.70 7.88
N GLY A 12 3.57 -10.37 8.59
CA GLY A 12 3.21 -11.77 8.32
C GLY A 12 2.36 -11.98 7.07
N ILE A 13 1.67 -10.95 6.59
CA ILE A 13 0.84 -11.03 5.37
C ILE A 13 1.73 -11.22 4.14
N HIS A 14 2.88 -10.56 4.11
CA HIS A 14 3.90 -10.81 3.09
C HIS A 14 4.22 -12.30 2.98
N THR A 15 4.47 -12.98 4.11
CA THR A 15 4.74 -14.42 4.13
C THR A 15 3.56 -15.23 3.60
N VAL A 16 2.33 -14.87 3.98
CA VAL A 16 1.11 -15.53 3.46
C VAL A 16 1.04 -15.45 1.95
N LEU A 17 1.19 -14.26 1.39
CA LEU A 17 1.06 -14.02 -0.04
C LEU A 17 2.25 -14.62 -0.83
N ALA A 18 3.47 -14.37 -0.35
CA ALA A 18 4.70 -14.79 -1.04
C ALA A 18 4.86 -16.31 -1.09
N THR A 19 4.56 -17.01 0.00
CA THR A 19 4.72 -18.49 0.06
C THR A 19 3.62 -19.23 -0.70
N ARG A 20 2.49 -18.58 -0.96
CA ARG A 20 1.36 -19.13 -1.74
C ARG A 20 1.42 -18.79 -3.23
N ALA A 21 2.21 -17.77 -3.61
CA ALA A 21 2.21 -17.20 -4.96
C ALA A 21 2.48 -18.23 -6.06
N ASN A 22 3.45 -19.14 -5.84
CA ASN A 22 3.76 -20.17 -6.82
C ASN A 22 2.56 -21.08 -7.12
N LEU A 23 1.84 -21.51 -6.08
CA LEU A 23 0.66 -22.36 -6.23
C LEU A 23 -0.46 -21.63 -7.00
N LEU A 24 -0.65 -20.35 -6.76
CA LEU A 24 -1.65 -19.53 -7.46
C LEU A 24 -1.28 -19.30 -8.92
N ARG A 25 0.00 -19.07 -9.20
CA ARG A 25 0.52 -18.98 -10.59
C ARG A 25 0.32 -20.28 -11.35
N ASP A 26 0.57 -21.43 -10.72
CA ASP A 26 0.37 -22.73 -11.34
C ASP A 26 -1.12 -22.98 -11.68
N LYS A 27 -2.04 -22.48 -10.83
CA LYS A 27 -3.49 -22.66 -11.01
C LYS A 27 -4.14 -21.66 -11.96
N PHE A 28 -3.73 -20.39 -11.90
CA PHE A 28 -4.40 -19.29 -12.59
C PHE A 28 -3.54 -18.62 -13.67
N ALA A 29 -2.27 -18.99 -13.81
CA ALA A 29 -1.32 -18.42 -14.75
C ALA A 29 -1.31 -16.88 -14.68
N ASP A 30 -1.39 -16.18 -15.81
CA ASP A 30 -1.39 -14.72 -15.89
C ASP A 30 -2.70 -14.05 -15.42
N LYS A 31 -3.70 -14.86 -15.03
CA LYS A 31 -4.93 -14.33 -14.39
C LYS A 31 -4.77 -14.08 -12.89
N TYR A 32 -3.67 -14.48 -12.29
CA TYR A 32 -3.32 -14.15 -10.92
C TYR A 32 -2.47 -12.87 -10.87
N ILE A 33 -3.04 -11.81 -10.31
CA ILE A 33 -2.42 -10.48 -10.22
C ILE A 33 -2.42 -10.04 -8.77
N THR A 34 -1.29 -9.48 -8.32
CA THR A 34 -1.13 -8.88 -7.00
C THR A 34 -1.04 -7.36 -7.12
N ILE A 35 -1.62 -6.64 -6.16
CA ILE A 35 -1.63 -5.16 -6.16
C ILE A 35 -1.16 -4.66 -4.80
N GLY A 36 -0.18 -3.76 -4.83
CA GLY A 36 0.38 -3.12 -3.64
C GLY A 36 0.71 -1.65 -3.84
N PRO A 37 1.09 -0.92 -2.77
CA PRO A 37 1.51 0.46 -2.87
C PRO A 37 2.92 0.58 -3.47
N ASP A 38 3.15 1.60 -4.30
CA ASP A 38 4.48 1.97 -4.76
C ASP A 38 5.17 2.87 -3.74
N LEU A 39 5.73 2.26 -2.69
CA LEU A 39 6.46 2.98 -1.64
C LEU A 39 7.91 3.32 -2.04
N TRP A 40 8.39 2.76 -3.15
CA TRP A 40 9.77 2.87 -3.61
C TRP A 40 9.97 3.85 -4.77
N GLN A 41 8.98 4.60 -5.15
CA GLN A 41 8.81 5.50 -6.31
C GLN A 41 10.09 5.92 -7.07
N HIS A 42 11.19 6.20 -6.37
CA HIS A 42 12.46 6.70 -6.90
C HIS A 42 13.67 5.83 -6.55
N LYS A 43 13.44 4.65 -5.95
CA LYS A 43 14.48 3.68 -5.59
C LYS A 43 14.18 2.33 -6.23
N GLU A 44 15.21 1.55 -6.49
CA GLU A 44 15.03 0.16 -6.89
C GLU A 44 14.36 -0.62 -5.76
N ASN A 45 13.21 -1.21 -6.06
CA ASN A 45 12.55 -2.12 -5.13
C ASN A 45 13.13 -3.52 -5.33
N PRO A 46 13.83 -4.13 -4.34
CA PRO A 46 14.45 -5.45 -4.50
C PRO A 46 13.44 -6.57 -4.75
N GLU A 47 12.17 -6.34 -4.38
CA GLU A 47 11.08 -7.30 -4.55
C GLU A 47 10.26 -7.08 -5.83
N PHE A 48 10.57 -6.10 -6.66
CA PHE A 48 9.81 -5.80 -7.87
C PHE A 48 10.69 -5.69 -9.11
N VAL A 49 10.35 -6.47 -10.12
CA VAL A 49 10.98 -6.41 -11.46
C VAL A 49 9.99 -5.79 -12.42
N GLN A 50 10.25 -4.54 -12.83
CA GLN A 50 9.37 -3.81 -13.74
C GLN A 50 9.36 -4.44 -15.14
N ASP A 51 8.17 -4.54 -15.74
CA ASP A 51 7.97 -4.97 -17.12
C ASP A 51 6.84 -4.14 -17.77
N ASP A 52 7.21 -3.16 -18.56
CA ASP A 52 6.29 -2.27 -19.26
C ASP A 52 5.60 -2.94 -20.47
N ALA A 53 6.02 -4.16 -20.84
CA ALA A 53 5.34 -4.96 -21.86
C ALA A 53 4.06 -5.63 -21.33
N LEU A 54 3.89 -5.67 -20.01
CA LEU A 54 2.63 -6.11 -19.41
C LEU A 54 1.55 -5.04 -19.59
N PHE A 55 0.44 -5.41 -20.19
CA PHE A 55 -0.75 -4.56 -20.38
C PHE A 55 -0.50 -3.19 -21.07
N PRO A 56 0.28 -3.11 -22.19
CA PRO A 56 0.75 -1.83 -22.75
C PRO A 56 -0.41 -0.91 -23.15
N SER A 57 -1.49 -1.43 -23.71
CA SER A 57 -2.67 -0.66 -24.08
C SER A 57 -3.41 -0.11 -22.86
N TRP A 58 -3.48 -0.86 -21.78
CA TRP A 58 -4.06 -0.39 -20.52
C TRP A 58 -3.15 0.65 -19.85
N LEU A 59 -1.82 0.48 -19.88
CA LEU A 59 -0.88 1.47 -19.36
C LEU A 59 -0.97 2.81 -20.11
N ALA A 60 -1.24 2.79 -21.41
CA ALA A 60 -1.51 4.02 -22.14
C ALA A 60 -2.77 4.72 -21.61
N ARG A 61 -3.83 3.94 -21.34
CA ARG A 61 -5.07 4.44 -20.79
C ARG A 61 -4.94 4.98 -19.37
N THR A 62 -4.20 4.28 -18.48
CA THR A 62 -4.01 4.78 -17.11
C THR A 62 -3.38 6.17 -17.08
N LYS A 63 -2.50 6.49 -18.03
CA LYS A 63 -1.90 7.83 -18.16
C LYS A 63 -2.95 8.88 -18.54
N GLU A 64 -3.90 8.53 -19.43
CA GLU A 64 -5.01 9.42 -19.80
C GLU A 64 -5.96 9.64 -18.62
N GLU A 65 -6.20 8.61 -17.81
CA GLU A 65 -7.05 8.67 -16.62
C GLU A 65 -6.35 9.33 -15.40
N GLY A 66 -5.07 9.66 -15.51
CA GLY A 66 -4.29 10.25 -14.41
C GLY A 66 -3.88 9.26 -13.33
N LEU A 67 -4.04 7.95 -13.59
CA LEU A 67 -3.63 6.90 -12.68
C LEU A 67 -2.12 6.65 -12.76
N ARG A 68 -1.48 6.46 -11.62
CA ARG A 68 -0.04 6.22 -11.54
C ARG A 68 0.22 4.79 -11.11
N VAL A 69 0.63 3.96 -12.05
CA VAL A 69 0.89 2.54 -11.82
C VAL A 69 2.20 2.11 -12.45
N ARG A 70 2.82 1.10 -11.87
CA ARG A 70 3.95 0.35 -12.45
C ARG A 70 3.54 -1.11 -12.53
N THR A 71 3.78 -1.74 -13.67
CA THR A 71 3.51 -3.16 -13.90
C THR A 71 4.81 -3.94 -13.96
N GLY A 72 4.78 -5.18 -13.52
CA GLY A 72 5.94 -6.06 -13.51
C GLY A 72 5.66 -7.37 -12.80
N TYR A 73 6.70 -7.93 -12.23
CA TYR A 73 6.63 -9.19 -11.49
C TYR A 73 7.14 -9.01 -10.06
N TRP A 74 6.46 -9.61 -9.11
CA TRP A 74 6.99 -9.73 -7.76
C TRP A 74 8.18 -10.71 -7.76
N ASN A 75 9.34 -10.25 -7.28
CA ASN A 75 10.59 -11.01 -7.31
C ASN A 75 10.67 -12.08 -6.21
N ILE A 76 9.70 -12.97 -6.21
CA ILE A 76 9.58 -14.13 -5.31
C ILE A 76 9.37 -15.40 -6.11
N LYS A 77 9.36 -16.56 -5.46
CA LYS A 77 9.05 -17.83 -6.10
C LYS A 77 7.66 -17.78 -6.76
N GLY A 78 7.58 -18.22 -8.02
CA GLY A 78 6.36 -18.15 -8.83
C GLY A 78 6.21 -16.84 -9.62
N LYS A 79 6.95 -15.80 -9.32
CA LYS A 79 6.96 -14.50 -10.04
C LYS A 79 5.54 -14.04 -10.47
N PRO A 80 4.60 -13.84 -9.54
CA PRO A 80 3.27 -13.39 -9.92
C PRO A 80 3.33 -11.99 -10.52
N ILE A 81 2.39 -11.68 -11.41
CA ILE A 81 2.21 -10.32 -11.92
C ILE A 81 1.90 -9.40 -10.74
N ALA A 82 2.58 -8.26 -10.68
CA ALA A 82 2.37 -7.24 -9.68
C ALA A 82 2.09 -5.88 -10.32
N ILE A 83 1.11 -5.17 -9.77
CA ILE A 83 0.78 -3.79 -10.10
C ILE A 83 1.06 -2.95 -8.86
N LEU A 84 2.01 -2.04 -8.94
CA LEU A 84 2.30 -1.09 -7.87
C LEU A 84 1.59 0.22 -8.15
N VAL A 85 0.89 0.74 -7.14
CA VAL A 85 0.03 1.92 -7.24
C VAL A 85 0.64 3.09 -6.48
N ASP A 86 0.98 4.16 -7.18
CA ASP A 86 1.38 5.44 -6.57
C ASP A 86 0.13 6.27 -6.26
N PHE A 87 -0.18 6.39 -4.99
CA PHE A 87 -1.32 7.13 -4.47
C PHE A 87 -0.96 8.53 -3.96
N SER A 88 0.32 8.93 -4.05
CA SER A 88 0.83 10.19 -3.47
C SER A 88 0.13 11.44 -3.98
N HIS A 89 -0.36 11.44 -5.23
CA HIS A 89 -1.07 12.58 -5.81
C HIS A 89 -2.46 12.81 -5.17
N TYR A 90 -3.07 11.79 -4.55
CA TYR A 90 -4.33 11.93 -3.84
C TYR A 90 -4.19 12.58 -2.45
N ILE A 91 -2.97 12.83 -1.96
CA ILE A 91 -2.74 13.51 -0.68
C ILE A 91 -3.37 14.91 -0.68
N SER A 92 -3.33 15.61 -1.82
CA SER A 92 -3.97 16.93 -1.97
C SER A 92 -5.50 16.86 -1.96
N GLU A 93 -6.08 15.73 -2.32
CA GLU A 93 -7.52 15.49 -2.43
C GLU A 93 -8.07 14.70 -1.22
N LYS A 94 -7.25 14.52 -0.17
CA LYS A 94 -7.58 13.64 0.96
C LYS A 94 -8.94 13.93 1.60
N ASN A 95 -9.28 15.21 1.78
CA ASN A 95 -10.52 15.60 2.43
C ASN A 95 -11.75 15.28 1.56
N GLU A 96 -11.64 15.44 0.25
CA GLU A 96 -12.68 15.08 -0.72
C GLU A 96 -12.91 13.57 -0.73
N ILE A 97 -11.81 12.79 -0.75
CA ILE A 97 -11.84 11.33 -0.72
C ILE A 97 -12.44 10.81 0.59
N LEU A 98 -12.02 11.36 1.73
CA LEU A 98 -12.58 10.97 3.03
C LEU A 98 -14.06 11.38 3.14
N THR A 99 -14.44 12.53 2.58
CA THR A 99 -15.84 12.97 2.49
C THR A 99 -16.67 12.05 1.59
N TYR A 100 -16.10 11.56 0.49
CA TYR A 100 -16.75 10.54 -0.36
C TYR A 100 -17.11 9.30 0.47
N TYR A 101 -16.18 8.76 1.27
CA TYR A 101 -16.47 7.61 2.15
C TYR A 101 -17.42 7.94 3.29
N TRP A 102 -17.42 9.16 3.80
CA TRP A 102 -18.47 9.60 4.73
C TRP A 102 -19.84 9.57 4.08
N ASN A 103 -19.99 10.18 2.92
CA ASN A 103 -21.27 10.29 2.23
C ASN A 103 -21.82 8.93 1.77
N THR A 104 -20.97 8.06 1.26
CA THR A 104 -21.36 6.76 0.67
C THR A 104 -21.41 5.63 1.70
N GLN A 105 -20.57 5.68 2.73
CA GLN A 105 -20.34 4.57 3.66
C GLN A 105 -20.57 4.94 5.12
N GLN A 106 -20.81 6.21 5.44
CA GLN A 106 -20.87 6.72 6.82
C GLN A 106 -19.59 6.40 7.60
N LEU A 107 -18.44 6.48 6.94
CA LEU A 107 -17.14 6.24 7.54
C LEU A 107 -16.56 7.56 8.05
N ASP A 108 -16.67 7.81 9.35
CA ASP A 108 -16.07 8.99 9.99
C ASP A 108 -14.55 8.84 10.03
N SER A 109 -13.84 9.70 9.27
CA SER A 109 -12.40 9.58 9.09
C SER A 109 -11.67 10.91 8.86
N LEU A 110 -12.38 12.04 8.85
CA LEU A 110 -11.77 13.35 8.56
C LEU A 110 -10.67 13.75 9.56
N ASN A 111 -10.79 13.33 10.82
CA ASN A 111 -9.82 13.58 11.88
C ASN A 111 -8.94 12.37 12.19
N ALA A 112 -8.84 11.42 11.27
CA ALA A 112 -8.04 10.22 11.47
C ALA A 112 -6.52 10.52 11.46
N SER A 113 -5.77 9.63 12.12
CA SER A 113 -4.31 9.65 12.10
C SER A 113 -3.75 9.44 10.69
N TRP A 114 -2.50 9.86 10.47
CA TRP A 114 -1.87 9.76 9.15
C TRP A 114 -1.78 8.33 8.64
N ASP A 115 -1.47 7.37 9.48
CA ASP A 115 -1.38 5.95 9.13
C ASP A 115 -2.70 5.38 8.61
N PHE A 116 -3.84 5.83 9.15
CA PHE A 116 -5.15 5.53 8.58
C PHE A 116 -5.36 6.24 7.24
N THR A 117 -5.09 7.56 7.20
CA THR A 117 -5.31 8.38 6.01
C THR A 117 -4.51 7.86 4.81
N GLU A 118 -3.24 7.54 5.03
CA GLU A 118 -2.37 6.97 4.00
C GLU A 118 -2.93 5.66 3.43
N SER A 119 -3.36 4.75 4.30
CA SER A 119 -3.98 3.48 3.90
C SER A 119 -5.31 3.71 3.16
N ALA A 120 -6.12 4.68 3.60
CA ALA A 120 -7.39 5.01 2.96
C ALA A 120 -7.20 5.57 1.54
N LEU A 121 -6.17 6.43 1.34
CA LEU A 121 -5.81 6.96 0.03
C LEU A 121 -5.26 5.88 -0.90
N PHE A 122 -4.42 4.99 -0.38
CA PHE A 122 -3.98 3.81 -1.13
C PHE A 122 -5.16 2.98 -1.62
N GLY A 123 -6.08 2.65 -0.72
CA GLY A 123 -7.25 1.86 -1.08
C GLY A 123 -8.14 2.58 -2.11
N TYR A 124 -8.34 3.90 -2.00
CA TYR A 124 -9.06 4.67 -3.02
C TYR A 124 -8.36 4.60 -4.38
N ALA A 125 -7.04 4.80 -4.42
CA ALA A 125 -6.25 4.70 -5.64
C ALA A 125 -6.34 3.30 -6.27
N VAL A 126 -6.26 2.24 -5.45
CA VAL A 126 -6.46 0.85 -5.89
C VAL A 126 -7.86 0.64 -6.44
N GLY A 127 -8.89 1.20 -5.81
CA GLY A 127 -10.26 1.15 -6.30
C GLY A 127 -10.37 1.72 -7.73
N LYS A 128 -9.79 2.90 -7.97
CA LYS A 128 -9.73 3.52 -9.30
C LYS A 128 -8.92 2.69 -10.31
N VAL A 129 -7.80 2.12 -9.89
CA VAL A 129 -6.96 1.26 -10.73
C VAL A 129 -7.71 -0.01 -11.11
N LEU A 130 -8.39 -0.65 -10.16
CA LEU A 130 -9.21 -1.84 -10.40
C LEU A 130 -10.40 -1.54 -11.31
N GLU A 131 -11.09 -0.41 -11.11
CA GLU A 131 -12.17 0.04 -12.00
C GLU A 131 -11.67 0.14 -13.45
N SER A 132 -10.55 0.84 -13.67
CA SER A 132 -9.94 0.98 -14.98
C SER A 132 -9.53 -0.37 -15.56
N PHE A 133 -8.82 -1.20 -14.77
CA PHE A 133 -8.34 -2.50 -15.20
C PHE A 133 -9.48 -3.45 -15.58
N ILE A 134 -10.49 -3.57 -14.74
CA ILE A 134 -11.64 -4.46 -14.97
C ILE A 134 -12.41 -4.03 -16.23
N ARG A 135 -12.67 -2.72 -16.37
CA ARG A 135 -13.38 -2.20 -17.54
C ARG A 135 -12.61 -2.36 -18.84
N PHE A 136 -11.29 -2.43 -18.79
CA PHE A 136 -10.43 -2.49 -19.97
C PHE A 136 -9.96 -3.90 -20.31
N GLN A 137 -9.59 -4.72 -19.31
CA GLN A 137 -8.90 -5.99 -19.50
C GLN A 137 -9.82 -7.22 -19.31
N VAL A 138 -10.94 -7.08 -18.56
CA VAL A 138 -11.80 -8.21 -18.26
C VAL A 138 -12.98 -8.24 -19.23
N GLY A 139 -13.09 -9.33 -19.97
CA GLY A 139 -14.16 -9.51 -20.96
C GLY A 139 -15.54 -9.65 -20.29
N VAL A 140 -16.61 -9.33 -21.02
CA VAL A 140 -18.00 -9.36 -20.51
C VAL A 140 -18.41 -10.73 -19.96
N ARG A 141 -17.85 -11.82 -20.49
CA ARG A 141 -18.11 -13.20 -20.04
C ARG A 141 -17.13 -13.68 -18.96
N GLU A 142 -16.09 -12.93 -18.69
CA GLU A 142 -15.11 -13.25 -17.65
C GLU A 142 -15.58 -12.76 -16.29
N ARG A 143 -15.15 -13.46 -15.25
CA ARG A 143 -15.46 -13.12 -13.87
C ARG A 143 -14.18 -12.81 -13.13
N ALA A 144 -14.21 -11.74 -12.39
CA ALA A 144 -13.10 -11.31 -11.55
C ALA A 144 -13.48 -11.38 -10.09
N ILE A 145 -12.51 -11.78 -9.26
CA ILE A 145 -12.57 -11.69 -7.81
C ILE A 145 -11.44 -10.78 -7.37
N ALA A 146 -11.76 -9.78 -6.57
CA ALA A 146 -10.79 -8.95 -5.84
C ALA A 146 -10.74 -9.43 -4.39
N HIS A 147 -9.57 -9.88 -3.96
CA HIS A 147 -9.34 -10.39 -2.61
C HIS A 147 -8.50 -9.39 -1.82
N PHE A 148 -9.10 -8.80 -0.79
CA PHE A 148 -8.54 -7.75 0.04
C PHE A 148 -8.03 -8.30 1.37
N HIS A 149 -6.83 -7.89 1.75
CA HIS A 149 -6.19 -8.30 2.99
C HIS A 149 -6.07 -7.12 3.94
N GLU A 150 -6.65 -7.25 5.12
CA GLU A 150 -6.64 -6.27 6.21
C GLU A 150 -7.39 -4.96 5.93
N TRP A 151 -7.67 -4.23 7.00
CA TRP A 151 -8.35 -2.93 6.97
C TRP A 151 -7.68 -1.91 6.04
N MET A 152 -6.35 -1.98 5.87
CA MET A 152 -5.58 -1.09 4.99
C MET A 152 -6.02 -1.14 3.53
N SER A 153 -6.64 -2.23 3.10
CA SER A 153 -7.22 -2.37 1.75
C SER A 153 -8.74 -2.15 1.72
N GLY A 154 -9.35 -1.85 2.87
CA GLY A 154 -10.80 -1.80 3.04
C GLY A 154 -11.48 -0.73 2.19
N THR A 155 -10.90 0.45 2.04
CA THR A 155 -11.47 1.53 1.20
C THR A 155 -11.55 1.13 -0.27
N ALA A 156 -10.59 0.32 -0.78
CA ALA A 156 -10.67 -0.21 -2.14
C ALA A 156 -11.85 -1.16 -2.31
N LEU A 157 -12.13 -2.01 -1.32
CA LEU A 157 -13.29 -2.88 -1.32
C LEU A 157 -14.59 -2.07 -1.36
N LEU A 158 -14.72 -1.08 -0.47
CA LEU A 158 -15.91 -0.22 -0.41
C LEU A 158 -16.12 0.54 -1.73
N TYR A 159 -15.03 1.02 -2.35
CA TYR A 159 -15.08 1.63 -3.67
C TYR A 159 -15.62 0.67 -4.73
N LEU A 160 -15.08 -0.55 -4.82
CA LEU A 160 -15.54 -1.53 -5.80
C LEU A 160 -17.00 -1.94 -5.62
N LYS A 161 -17.47 -2.05 -4.37
CA LYS A 161 -18.89 -2.37 -4.11
C LYS A 161 -19.83 -1.31 -4.66
N GLN A 162 -19.39 -0.05 -4.67
CA GLN A 162 -20.15 1.09 -5.18
C GLN A 162 -20.05 1.22 -6.70
N GLU A 163 -18.82 1.23 -7.23
CA GLU A 163 -18.54 1.66 -8.60
C GLU A 163 -18.38 0.49 -9.60
N VAL A 164 -18.03 -0.72 -9.11
CA VAL A 164 -17.73 -1.88 -9.95
C VAL A 164 -18.43 -3.14 -9.42
N PRO A 165 -19.78 -3.15 -9.36
CA PRO A 165 -20.55 -4.22 -8.73
C PRO A 165 -20.42 -5.59 -9.43
N GLN A 166 -19.89 -5.64 -10.65
CA GLN A 166 -19.64 -6.88 -11.40
C GLN A 166 -18.42 -7.68 -10.90
N VAL A 167 -17.66 -7.18 -9.94
CA VAL A 167 -16.51 -7.87 -9.33
C VAL A 167 -16.94 -8.54 -8.03
N GLY A 168 -16.57 -9.81 -7.87
CA GLY A 168 -16.72 -10.51 -6.60
C GLY A 168 -15.67 -10.05 -5.60
N THR A 169 -16.05 -9.87 -4.34
CA THR A 169 -15.14 -9.36 -3.31
C THR A 169 -14.97 -10.35 -2.18
N VAL A 170 -13.71 -10.64 -1.84
CA VAL A 170 -13.33 -11.39 -0.64
C VAL A 170 -12.56 -10.44 0.28
N PHE A 171 -12.88 -10.44 1.56
CA PHE A 171 -12.14 -9.71 2.57
C PHE A 171 -11.58 -10.66 3.63
N THR A 172 -10.29 -10.60 3.88
CA THR A 172 -9.63 -11.38 4.93
C THR A 172 -9.06 -10.45 6.00
N THR A 173 -9.55 -10.59 7.24
CA THR A 173 -8.86 -10.03 8.39
C THR A 173 -7.93 -11.08 8.99
N HIS A 174 -6.64 -10.73 9.13
CA HIS A 174 -5.63 -11.63 9.70
C HIS A 174 -5.54 -11.49 11.24
N ALA A 175 -5.94 -10.33 11.75
CA ALA A 175 -6.07 -10.04 13.17
C ALA A 175 -7.03 -8.87 13.33
N THR A 176 -8.02 -8.98 14.22
CA THR A 176 -8.93 -7.87 14.45
C THR A 176 -8.22 -6.67 15.07
N VAL A 177 -8.57 -5.46 14.64
CA VAL A 177 -8.00 -4.21 15.17
C VAL A 177 -8.20 -4.14 16.69
N LEU A 178 -9.40 -4.48 17.17
CA LEU A 178 -9.70 -4.45 18.62
C LEU A 178 -9.01 -5.56 19.38
N GLY A 179 -9.02 -6.80 18.89
CA GLY A 179 -8.33 -7.92 19.55
C GLY A 179 -6.85 -7.62 19.77
N ARG A 180 -6.19 -7.11 18.73
CA ARG A 180 -4.79 -6.67 18.81
C ARG A 180 -4.60 -5.52 19.81
N SER A 181 -5.51 -4.55 19.84
CA SER A 181 -5.42 -3.40 20.75
C SER A 181 -5.64 -3.80 22.20
N ILE A 182 -6.62 -4.64 22.50
CA ILE A 182 -6.91 -5.15 23.84
C ILE A 182 -5.71 -5.93 24.36
N ALA A 183 -5.25 -6.92 23.60
CA ALA A 183 -4.12 -7.77 23.98
C ALA A 183 -2.82 -6.99 24.11
N GLY A 184 -2.56 -6.04 23.20
CA GLY A 184 -1.38 -5.17 23.20
C GLY A 184 -1.32 -4.21 24.37
N ASN A 185 -2.47 -3.79 24.92
CA ASN A 185 -2.57 -2.97 26.12
C ASN A 185 -2.64 -3.79 27.42
N GLY A 186 -2.43 -5.10 27.36
CA GLY A 186 -2.37 -5.96 28.52
C GLY A 186 -3.72 -6.31 29.16
N TRP A 187 -4.83 -6.04 28.47
CA TRP A 187 -6.16 -6.38 28.97
C TRP A 187 -6.50 -7.84 28.70
N ALA A 188 -7.38 -8.40 29.53
CA ALA A 188 -7.97 -9.71 29.31
C ALA A 188 -8.88 -9.67 28.08
N LEU A 189 -8.63 -10.53 27.09
CA LEU A 189 -9.39 -10.50 25.84
C LEU A 189 -10.49 -11.58 25.83
N TYR A 190 -10.10 -12.83 26.07
CA TYR A 190 -10.94 -13.97 25.68
C TYR A 190 -12.01 -14.32 26.69
N ASN A 191 -11.75 -14.10 27.99
CA ASN A 191 -12.73 -14.36 29.05
C ASN A 191 -13.85 -13.30 29.06
N TYR A 192 -13.57 -12.11 28.57
CA TYR A 192 -14.50 -10.95 28.54
C TYR A 192 -14.91 -10.54 27.14
N LEU A 193 -14.59 -11.34 26.13
CA LEU A 193 -14.81 -11.00 24.72
C LEU A 193 -16.24 -10.53 24.46
N GLU A 194 -17.23 -11.26 24.95
CA GLU A 194 -18.65 -11.00 24.71
C GLU A 194 -19.23 -9.83 25.54
N GLU A 195 -18.51 -9.41 26.59
CA GLU A 195 -18.89 -8.30 27.43
C GLU A 195 -18.42 -6.94 26.87
N TYR A 196 -17.41 -6.98 26.02
CA TYR A 196 -16.83 -5.79 25.42
C TYR A 196 -17.78 -5.12 24.40
N LYS A 197 -17.88 -3.82 24.49
CA LYS A 197 -18.62 -2.99 23.53
C LYS A 197 -17.64 -2.45 22.47
N PRO A 198 -17.70 -2.94 21.23
CA PRO A 198 -16.68 -2.63 20.22
C PRO A 198 -16.47 -1.14 19.97
N THR A 199 -17.58 -0.38 19.84
CA THR A 199 -17.53 1.07 19.61
C THR A 199 -16.84 1.81 20.76
N GLU A 200 -17.17 1.51 22.02
CA GLU A 200 -16.58 2.17 23.18
C GLU A 200 -15.08 1.90 23.26
N LEU A 201 -14.66 0.63 23.01
CA LEU A 201 -13.26 0.25 23.01
C LEU A 201 -12.47 0.87 21.85
N ALA A 202 -13.07 0.97 20.68
CA ALA A 202 -12.43 1.60 19.53
C ALA A 202 -12.02 3.05 19.82
N TYR A 203 -12.91 3.82 20.46
CA TYR A 203 -12.59 5.18 20.90
C TYR A 203 -11.56 5.17 22.05
N ARG A 204 -11.70 4.27 23.02
CA ARG A 204 -10.80 4.18 24.16
C ARG A 204 -9.35 3.91 23.77
N PHE A 205 -9.14 3.05 22.78
CA PHE A 205 -7.80 2.74 22.27
C PHE A 205 -7.37 3.66 21.11
N SER A 206 -8.18 4.67 20.75
CA SER A 206 -7.92 5.59 19.63
C SER A 206 -7.73 4.88 18.28
N VAL A 207 -8.46 3.77 18.06
CA VAL A 207 -8.43 2.97 16.83
C VAL A 207 -9.78 2.95 16.10
N GLN A 208 -10.68 3.88 16.42
CA GLN A 208 -12.05 3.93 15.91
C GLN A 208 -12.10 3.93 14.38
N HIS A 209 -11.26 4.72 13.72
CA HIS A 209 -11.27 4.82 12.25
C HIS A 209 -10.86 3.49 11.58
N LYS A 210 -9.83 2.82 12.12
CA LYS A 210 -9.35 1.51 11.63
C LYS A 210 -10.40 0.43 11.87
N HIS A 211 -10.96 0.38 13.07
CA HIS A 211 -11.99 -0.59 13.45
C HIS A 211 -13.26 -0.43 12.60
N PHE A 212 -13.75 0.80 12.42
CA PHE A 212 -14.96 1.03 11.63
C PHE A 212 -14.75 0.68 10.16
N LEU A 213 -13.56 0.97 9.58
CA LEU A 213 -13.23 0.55 8.23
C LEU A 213 -13.16 -0.98 8.11
N GLU A 214 -12.52 -1.64 9.07
CA GLU A 214 -12.45 -3.11 9.12
C GLU A 214 -13.85 -3.73 9.17
N ALA A 215 -14.70 -3.25 10.07
CA ALA A 215 -16.07 -3.73 10.21
C ALA A 215 -16.92 -3.49 8.95
N LYS A 216 -16.81 -2.30 8.33
CA LYS A 216 -17.49 -1.99 7.07
C LYS A 216 -17.02 -2.90 5.93
N ALA A 217 -15.71 -3.10 5.77
CA ALA A 217 -15.16 -3.99 4.77
C ALA A 217 -15.61 -5.44 4.99
N ALA A 218 -15.55 -5.93 6.22
CA ALA A 218 -16.05 -7.25 6.58
C ALA A 218 -17.54 -7.40 6.26
N CYS A 219 -18.38 -6.43 6.62
CA CYS A 219 -19.82 -6.49 6.39
C CYS A 219 -20.22 -6.39 4.92
N GLN A 220 -19.49 -5.65 4.09
CA GLN A 220 -19.85 -5.41 2.70
C GLN A 220 -19.21 -6.37 1.70
N ALA A 221 -18.14 -7.09 2.06
CA ALA A 221 -17.56 -8.12 1.20
C ALA A 221 -18.61 -9.18 0.80
N ASP A 222 -18.47 -9.75 -0.39
CA ASP A 222 -19.32 -10.88 -0.78
C ASP A 222 -19.03 -12.09 0.11
N VAL A 223 -17.75 -12.34 0.38
CA VAL A 223 -17.32 -13.37 1.35
C VAL A 223 -16.33 -12.76 2.32
N PHE A 224 -16.57 -12.95 3.59
CA PHE A 224 -15.68 -12.57 4.67
C PHE A 224 -14.93 -13.80 5.20
N THR A 225 -13.62 -13.69 5.36
CA THR A 225 -12.75 -14.78 5.82
C THR A 225 -11.81 -14.30 6.91
N THR A 226 -11.29 -15.25 7.67
CA THR A 226 -10.24 -15.03 8.67
C THR A 226 -9.34 -16.25 8.75
N VAL A 227 -8.22 -16.15 9.47
CA VAL A 227 -7.14 -17.14 9.43
C VAL A 227 -7.27 -18.28 10.44
N SER A 228 -8.17 -18.19 11.43
CA SER A 228 -8.36 -19.22 12.46
C SER A 228 -9.70 -19.10 13.16
N ASP A 229 -10.11 -20.18 13.86
CA ASP A 229 -11.36 -20.19 14.61
C ASP A 229 -11.37 -19.19 15.78
N ILE A 230 -10.20 -18.94 16.41
CA ILE A 230 -10.09 -17.94 17.47
C ILE A 230 -10.30 -16.53 16.92
N THR A 231 -9.71 -16.21 15.77
CA THR A 231 -9.92 -14.92 15.11
C THR A 231 -11.34 -14.82 14.55
N ALA A 232 -11.95 -15.94 14.13
CA ALA A 232 -13.34 -15.95 13.69
C ALA A 232 -14.30 -15.57 14.82
N ARG A 233 -14.04 -16.04 16.04
CA ARG A 233 -14.81 -15.66 17.25
C ARG A 233 -14.65 -14.17 17.56
N GLU A 234 -13.43 -13.63 17.51
CA GLU A 234 -13.18 -12.19 17.67
C GLU A 234 -13.92 -11.37 16.61
N ALA A 235 -13.78 -11.76 15.35
CA ALA A 235 -14.40 -11.07 14.20
C ALA A 235 -15.92 -11.09 14.28
N ALA A 236 -16.53 -12.19 14.68
CA ALA A 236 -17.98 -12.29 14.85
C ALA A 236 -18.49 -11.26 15.85
N HIS A 237 -17.79 -11.06 16.97
CA HIS A 237 -18.16 -10.11 18.00
C HIS A 237 -17.81 -8.67 17.64
N PHE A 238 -16.54 -8.43 17.27
CA PHE A 238 -16.06 -7.06 17.05
C PHE A 238 -16.52 -6.45 15.73
N LEU A 239 -16.61 -7.24 14.66
CA LEU A 239 -16.96 -6.73 13.33
C LEU A 239 -18.45 -6.92 12.99
N GLY A 240 -19.21 -7.65 13.83
CA GLY A 240 -20.63 -7.89 13.66
C GLY A 240 -20.98 -8.85 12.51
N ARG A 241 -20.03 -9.64 12.02
CA ARG A 241 -20.24 -10.65 10.97
C ARG A 241 -19.42 -11.90 11.25
N ILE A 242 -20.08 -13.06 11.14
CA ILE A 242 -19.40 -14.34 11.22
C ILE A 242 -18.69 -14.61 9.90
N PRO A 243 -17.38 -14.93 9.89
CA PRO A 243 -16.68 -15.33 8.67
C PRO A 243 -17.32 -16.56 8.03
N GLU A 244 -17.57 -16.53 6.73
CA GLU A 244 -18.13 -17.66 5.99
C GLU A 244 -17.13 -18.82 5.83
N VAL A 245 -15.86 -18.50 5.79
CA VAL A 245 -14.79 -19.49 5.68
C VAL A 245 -13.61 -19.08 6.54
N VAL A 246 -13.08 -20.01 7.32
CA VAL A 246 -11.76 -19.88 7.91
C VAL A 246 -10.73 -20.32 6.87
N THR A 247 -9.78 -19.46 6.55
CA THR A 247 -8.73 -19.66 5.53
C THR A 247 -7.37 -19.71 6.22
N PRO A 248 -6.97 -20.87 6.78
CA PRO A 248 -5.72 -20.98 7.54
C PRO A 248 -4.51 -20.74 6.66
N ASN A 249 -3.43 -20.26 7.25
CA ASN A 249 -2.19 -19.94 6.56
C ASN A 249 -1.30 -21.17 6.41
N GLY A 250 -0.98 -21.54 5.19
CA GLY A 250 -0.07 -22.64 4.86
C GLY A 250 1.39 -22.22 4.76
N PHE A 251 2.23 -23.18 4.41
CA PHE A 251 3.64 -22.99 4.13
C PHE A 251 4.04 -23.63 2.80
N ASP A 252 5.10 -23.14 2.14
CA ASP A 252 5.57 -23.70 0.87
C ASP A 252 6.42 -24.96 1.13
N GLU A 253 6.03 -26.08 0.54
CA GLU A 253 6.77 -27.35 0.61
C GLU A 253 8.22 -27.23 0.14
N GLY A 254 8.51 -26.31 -0.79
CA GLY A 254 9.85 -26.10 -1.32
C GLY A 254 10.90 -25.60 -0.29
N HIS A 255 10.48 -25.18 0.88
CA HIS A 255 11.37 -24.81 1.99
C HIS A 255 11.68 -25.99 2.92
N ILE A 256 10.93 -27.12 2.81
CA ILE A 256 11.12 -28.28 3.66
C ILE A 256 12.31 -29.09 3.16
N SER A 257 13.32 -29.28 4.02
CA SER A 257 14.48 -30.12 3.71
C SER A 257 14.14 -31.60 3.82
N ASP A 258 14.70 -32.41 2.94
CA ASP A 258 14.75 -33.86 3.15
C ASP A 258 15.64 -34.22 4.34
N ARG A 259 15.58 -35.49 4.79
CA ARG A 259 16.29 -35.92 6.01
C ARG A 259 17.82 -35.73 5.90
N THR A 260 18.42 -35.97 4.75
CA THR A 260 19.87 -35.87 4.57
C THR A 260 20.31 -34.41 4.66
N SER A 261 19.66 -33.52 3.90
CA SER A 261 19.90 -32.08 3.94
C SER A 261 19.62 -31.50 5.35
N PHE A 262 18.57 -31.98 6.03
CA PHE A 262 18.32 -31.58 7.40
C PHE A 262 19.46 -31.91 8.35
N LEU A 263 20.00 -33.15 8.31
CA LEU A 263 21.07 -33.57 9.20
C LEU A 263 22.37 -32.76 9.00
N GLU A 264 22.71 -32.42 7.78
CA GLU A 264 23.83 -31.53 7.46
C GLU A 264 23.65 -30.12 8.03
N LYS A 265 22.47 -29.53 7.78
CA LYS A 265 22.11 -28.23 8.32
C LYS A 265 22.07 -28.23 9.84
N HIS A 266 21.45 -29.24 10.45
CA HIS A 266 21.40 -29.42 11.90
C HIS A 266 22.79 -29.41 12.52
N LYS A 267 23.70 -30.21 12.01
CA LYS A 267 25.07 -30.29 12.52
C LYS A 267 25.79 -28.94 12.47
N ARG A 268 25.67 -28.24 11.33
CA ARG A 268 26.26 -26.90 11.14
C ARG A 268 25.61 -25.86 12.10
N ALA A 269 24.32 -25.83 12.16
CA ALA A 269 23.58 -24.89 13.00
C ALA A 269 23.82 -25.15 14.50
N ALA A 270 23.77 -26.41 14.95
CA ALA A 270 24.04 -26.77 16.34
C ALA A 270 25.47 -26.40 16.77
N ALA A 271 26.47 -26.61 15.91
CA ALA A 271 27.84 -26.19 16.20
C ALA A 271 27.94 -24.66 16.33
N LYS A 272 27.25 -23.91 15.45
CA LYS A 272 27.24 -22.43 15.49
C LYS A 272 26.52 -21.92 16.73
N LEU A 273 25.38 -22.49 17.09
CA LEU A 273 24.66 -22.16 18.33
C LEU A 273 25.53 -22.37 19.56
N GLN A 274 26.25 -23.49 19.62
CA GLN A 274 27.15 -23.79 20.74
C GLN A 274 28.32 -22.79 20.79
N GLU A 275 28.97 -22.49 19.65
CA GLU A 275 30.02 -21.49 19.55
C GLU A 275 29.59 -20.14 20.09
N VAL A 276 28.42 -19.64 19.63
CA VAL A 276 27.88 -18.35 20.05
C VAL A 276 27.51 -18.36 21.52
N ALA A 277 26.89 -19.45 22.00
CA ALA A 277 26.54 -19.59 23.41
C ALA A 277 27.79 -19.53 24.31
N GLN A 278 28.85 -20.25 23.97
CA GLN A 278 30.10 -20.22 24.70
C GLN A 278 30.73 -18.82 24.72
N LYS A 279 30.74 -18.16 23.59
CA LYS A 279 31.28 -16.79 23.45
C LYS A 279 30.49 -15.77 24.28
N VAL A 280 29.16 -15.81 24.22
CA VAL A 280 28.27 -14.84 24.90
C VAL A 280 28.27 -15.09 26.41
N THR A 281 28.13 -16.32 26.85
CA THR A 281 27.98 -16.65 28.27
C THR A 281 29.32 -16.82 29.02
N GLY A 282 30.43 -16.98 28.28
CA GLY A 282 31.73 -17.30 28.86
C GLY A 282 31.83 -18.72 29.43
N THR A 283 30.88 -19.59 29.10
CA THR A 283 30.78 -20.97 29.65
C THR A 283 31.26 -21.96 28.60
N THR A 284 32.13 -22.92 28.97
CA THR A 284 32.50 -24.07 28.16
C THR A 284 31.63 -25.27 28.53
N PHE A 285 30.97 -25.84 27.52
CA PHE A 285 30.08 -26.99 27.74
C PHE A 285 30.84 -28.28 27.51
N GLU A 286 30.89 -29.18 28.52
CA GLU A 286 31.51 -30.50 28.41
C GLU A 286 30.74 -31.45 27.49
N LYS A 287 29.42 -31.32 27.46
CA LYS A 287 28.49 -32.05 26.60
C LYS A 287 27.64 -31.04 25.80
N LYS A 288 27.07 -31.50 24.67
CA LYS A 288 26.11 -30.67 23.93
C LYS A 288 24.94 -30.30 24.87
N PRO A 289 24.73 -29.02 25.21
CA PRO A 289 23.57 -28.59 25.97
C PRO A 289 22.28 -28.80 25.20
N PHE A 290 21.14 -28.73 25.87
CA PHE A 290 19.82 -28.75 25.25
C PHE A 290 19.46 -27.34 24.78
N PHE A 291 19.25 -27.16 23.48
CA PHE A 291 18.95 -25.85 22.89
C PHE A 291 17.45 -25.62 22.82
N VAL A 292 16.96 -24.60 23.53
CA VAL A 292 15.58 -24.15 23.45
C VAL A 292 15.54 -22.74 22.87
N ALA A 293 14.50 -22.42 22.10
CA ALA A 293 14.40 -21.08 21.53
C ALA A 293 12.97 -20.55 21.51
N ILE A 294 12.88 -19.22 21.62
CA ILE A 294 11.71 -18.41 21.24
C ILE A 294 12.10 -17.41 20.18
N SER A 295 11.25 -17.22 19.18
CA SER A 295 11.48 -16.26 18.09
C SER A 295 10.20 -15.52 17.72
N GLY A 296 10.34 -14.34 17.13
CA GLY A 296 9.19 -13.55 16.67
C GLY A 296 9.40 -12.05 16.83
N ARG A 297 8.32 -11.28 16.73
CA ARG A 297 8.35 -9.84 16.97
C ARG A 297 8.44 -9.54 18.47
N ASN A 298 8.95 -8.36 18.79
CA ASN A 298 9.03 -7.90 20.18
C ASN A 298 7.65 -7.48 20.72
N GLU A 299 6.79 -8.46 20.92
CA GLU A 299 5.47 -8.32 21.57
C GLU A 299 5.48 -9.15 22.86
N PHE A 300 6.05 -8.57 23.91
CA PHE A 300 6.52 -9.26 25.12
C PHE A 300 5.48 -10.25 25.72
N ARG A 301 4.26 -9.77 26.02
CA ARG A 301 3.17 -10.60 26.55
C ARG A 301 2.50 -11.45 25.46
N ASN A 302 2.23 -10.82 24.29
CA ASN A 302 1.45 -11.49 23.24
C ASN A 302 2.17 -12.72 22.68
N LYS A 303 3.50 -12.66 22.57
CA LYS A 303 4.33 -13.79 22.14
C LYS A 303 4.68 -14.74 23.28
N GLY A 304 4.36 -14.40 24.55
CA GLY A 304 4.65 -15.21 25.73
C GLY A 304 6.12 -15.25 26.10
N ILE A 305 6.87 -14.19 25.78
CA ILE A 305 8.28 -14.04 26.15
C ILE A 305 8.43 -14.06 27.67
N ASP A 306 7.50 -13.43 28.38
CA ASP A 306 7.37 -13.45 29.82
C ASP A 306 7.26 -14.89 30.40
N VAL A 307 6.34 -15.66 29.84
CA VAL A 307 6.12 -17.08 30.24
C VAL A 307 7.37 -17.92 29.96
N PHE A 308 8.02 -17.70 28.81
CA PHE A 308 9.24 -18.42 28.46
C PHE A 308 10.36 -18.16 29.48
N ILE A 309 10.59 -16.88 29.83
CA ILE A 309 11.63 -16.50 30.81
C ILE A 309 11.30 -17.07 32.21
N ASP A 310 10.03 -16.99 32.65
CA ASP A 310 9.63 -17.56 33.93
C ASP A 310 9.79 -19.10 33.97
N ALA A 311 9.51 -19.79 32.85
CA ALA A 311 9.76 -21.23 32.73
C ALA A 311 11.26 -21.56 32.83
N LEU A 312 12.13 -20.76 32.23
CA LEU A 312 13.57 -20.90 32.33
C LEU A 312 14.06 -20.69 33.75
N GLN A 313 13.47 -19.74 34.49
CA GLN A 313 13.78 -19.51 35.92
C GLN A 313 13.44 -20.75 36.76
N GLU A 314 12.27 -21.33 36.53
CA GLU A 314 11.86 -22.53 37.28
C GLU A 314 12.78 -23.73 37.00
N ILE A 315 13.17 -23.94 35.72
CA ILE A 315 14.15 -24.98 35.37
C ILE A 315 15.51 -24.72 36.03
N ASN A 316 15.95 -23.46 36.09
CA ASN A 316 17.24 -23.11 36.70
C ASN A 316 17.28 -23.39 38.20
N LYS A 317 16.13 -23.25 38.87
CA LYS A 317 15.96 -23.54 40.33
C LYS A 317 15.77 -25.03 40.63
N ASP A 318 15.29 -25.84 39.68
CA ASP A 318 14.99 -27.25 39.95
C ASP A 318 16.26 -28.08 40.18
N ALA A 319 16.49 -28.52 41.41
CA ALA A 319 17.65 -29.35 41.79
C ALA A 319 17.63 -30.74 41.12
N THR A 320 16.47 -31.23 40.69
CA THR A 320 16.28 -32.58 40.11
C THR A 320 16.54 -32.64 38.62
N PHE A 321 16.64 -31.49 37.96
CA PHE A 321 16.98 -31.39 36.57
C PHE A 321 18.50 -31.27 36.38
N ASP A 322 19.10 -32.23 35.68
CA ASP A 322 20.54 -32.46 35.62
C ASP A 322 21.18 -32.11 34.24
N ARG A 323 20.40 -31.59 33.28
CA ARG A 323 20.88 -31.27 31.95
C ARG A 323 21.08 -29.74 31.78
N GLU A 324 22.20 -29.36 31.20
CA GLU A 324 22.43 -27.95 30.79
C GLU A 324 21.50 -27.55 29.67
N VAL A 325 20.89 -26.37 29.80
CA VAL A 325 20.00 -25.73 28.79
C VAL A 325 20.61 -24.44 28.32
N VAL A 326 20.61 -24.23 27.03
CA VAL A 326 20.88 -22.89 26.44
C VAL A 326 19.61 -22.40 25.79
N ALA A 327 19.11 -21.27 26.28
CA ALA A 327 17.91 -20.63 25.79
C ALA A 327 18.25 -19.47 24.85
N PHE A 328 17.80 -19.58 23.61
CA PHE A 328 17.96 -18.53 22.61
C PHE A 328 16.70 -17.68 22.51
N ILE A 329 16.83 -16.37 22.77
CA ILE A 329 15.77 -15.40 22.58
C ILE A 329 16.07 -14.65 21.28
N LEU A 330 15.42 -15.04 20.19
CA LEU A 330 15.64 -14.52 18.83
C LEU A 330 14.56 -13.47 18.52
N ILE A 331 14.62 -12.33 19.21
CA ILE A 331 13.61 -11.28 19.19
C ILE A 331 14.27 -9.96 18.79
N PRO A 332 13.95 -9.39 17.61
CA PRO A 332 14.55 -8.13 17.16
C PRO A 332 14.27 -6.95 18.09
N SER A 333 15.30 -6.13 18.29
CA SER A 333 15.25 -4.86 19.02
C SER A 333 16.27 -3.89 18.41
N ALA A 334 16.26 -2.63 18.79
CA ALA A 334 17.29 -1.67 18.36
C ALA A 334 18.66 -2.02 18.95
N TYR A 335 19.69 -2.06 18.11
CA TYR A 335 21.07 -2.39 18.50
C TYR A 335 22.12 -1.62 17.69
N GLU A 336 23.34 -1.51 18.24
CA GLU A 336 24.49 -0.82 17.65
C GLU A 336 25.70 -1.77 17.48
N GLY A 337 25.67 -2.63 16.46
CA GLY A 337 26.78 -3.55 16.18
C GLY A 337 26.84 -4.77 17.11
N THR A 338 27.87 -5.60 16.92
CA THR A 338 28.04 -6.86 17.63
C THR A 338 28.66 -6.63 19.04
N ASN A 339 28.20 -7.42 20.01
CA ASN A 339 28.76 -7.41 21.37
C ASN A 339 30.00 -8.33 21.41
N THR A 340 31.15 -7.76 21.72
CA THR A 340 32.43 -8.50 21.82
C THR A 340 32.82 -8.84 23.27
N VAL A 341 32.03 -8.36 24.24
CA VAL A 341 32.29 -8.59 25.69
C VAL A 341 31.66 -9.95 26.07
N GLY A 342 32.44 -10.89 26.52
CA GLY A 342 31.94 -12.15 27.08
C GLY A 342 31.24 -11.95 28.45
N GLN A 343 30.55 -12.99 28.95
CA GLN A 343 29.77 -12.99 30.18
C GLN A 343 28.61 -11.97 30.19
N THR A 344 27.83 -12.00 29.12
CA THR A 344 26.66 -11.13 28.91
C THR A 344 25.45 -11.99 28.49
N TYR A 345 24.32 -11.34 28.20
CA TYR A 345 23.13 -12.00 27.61
C TYR A 345 23.10 -11.84 26.08
N THR A 346 23.66 -10.74 25.56
CA THR A 346 23.30 -10.24 24.25
C THR A 346 24.42 -10.50 23.23
N THR A 347 24.02 -10.89 22.03
CA THR A 347 24.91 -11.05 20.89
C THR A 347 25.31 -9.70 20.25
N HIS A 348 24.48 -8.67 20.47
CA HIS A 348 24.68 -7.30 19.94
C HIS A 348 24.45 -6.30 21.05
N LEU A 349 25.00 -5.10 20.92
CA LEU A 349 24.82 -4.00 21.86
C LEU A 349 23.43 -3.40 21.70
N VAL A 350 22.54 -3.64 22.65
CA VAL A 350 21.19 -3.07 22.65
C VAL A 350 21.26 -1.57 22.93
N THR A 351 20.65 -0.75 22.07
CA THR A 351 20.74 0.73 22.14
C THR A 351 20.15 1.28 23.45
N ASP A 352 19.05 0.70 23.93
CA ASP A 352 18.42 1.08 25.20
C ASP A 352 18.20 -0.16 26.05
N GLU A 353 19.25 -0.56 26.75
CA GLU A 353 19.20 -1.74 27.65
C GLU A 353 18.29 -1.50 28.85
N TYR A 354 18.22 -0.25 29.34
CA TYR A 354 17.45 0.06 30.55
C TYR A 354 15.94 -0.12 30.35
N HIS A 355 15.41 0.26 29.19
CA HIS A 355 13.98 0.09 28.88
C HIS A 355 13.68 -1.20 28.10
N ASN A 356 14.67 -2.06 27.88
CA ASN A 356 14.45 -3.34 27.23
C ASN A 356 13.75 -4.32 28.16
N THR A 357 12.50 -4.63 27.86
CA THR A 357 11.64 -5.50 28.70
C THR A 357 12.17 -6.93 28.86
N ILE A 358 12.86 -7.46 27.83
CA ILE A 358 13.46 -8.80 27.88
C ILE A 358 14.62 -8.83 28.86
N ILE A 359 15.54 -7.87 28.75
CA ILE A 359 16.71 -7.79 29.64
C ILE A 359 16.26 -7.51 31.09
N SER A 360 15.28 -6.64 31.28
CA SER A 360 14.72 -6.34 32.59
C SER A 360 14.10 -7.60 33.20
N LYS A 361 13.37 -8.40 32.44
CA LYS A 361 12.77 -9.65 32.93
C LYS A 361 13.80 -10.74 33.24
N LEU A 362 14.88 -10.83 32.43
CA LEU A 362 16.00 -11.75 32.70
C LEU A 362 16.69 -11.41 34.04
N LYS A 363 16.89 -10.11 34.33
CA LYS A 363 17.44 -9.63 35.59
C LYS A 363 16.49 -9.95 36.78
N GLU A 364 15.18 -9.73 36.62
CA GLU A 364 14.15 -10.06 37.59
C GLU A 364 14.13 -11.57 37.90
N ALA A 365 14.22 -12.40 36.83
CA ALA A 365 14.27 -13.87 36.94
C ALA A 365 15.62 -14.38 37.46
N GLN A 366 16.60 -13.53 37.74
CA GLN A 366 17.94 -13.88 38.22
C GLN A 366 18.70 -14.87 37.32
N LEU A 367 18.48 -14.81 36.02
CA LEU A 367 19.18 -15.58 35.00
C LEU A 367 20.43 -14.81 34.56
N PHE A 368 21.52 -14.92 35.30
CA PHE A 368 22.73 -14.10 35.12
C PHE A 368 23.85 -14.78 34.34
N ASN A 369 23.61 -15.95 33.76
CA ASN A 369 24.61 -16.79 33.10
C ASN A 369 25.83 -17.14 33.98
N GLN A 370 25.60 -17.28 35.30
CA GLN A 370 26.67 -17.65 36.23
C GLN A 370 27.10 -19.09 35.99
N LEU A 371 28.33 -19.46 36.36
CA LEU A 371 28.88 -20.80 36.12
C LEU A 371 27.98 -21.93 36.64
N GLN A 372 27.37 -21.72 37.82
CA GLN A 372 26.47 -22.69 38.46
C GLN A 372 25.06 -22.76 37.84
N ASP A 373 24.67 -21.78 37.04
CA ASP A 373 23.34 -21.78 36.39
C ASP A 373 23.24 -22.95 35.41
N LYS A 374 22.17 -23.75 35.55
CA LYS A 374 21.86 -24.82 34.58
C LYS A 374 21.31 -24.28 33.27
N VAL A 375 20.67 -23.11 33.32
CA VAL A 375 20.12 -22.40 32.17
C VAL A 375 21.01 -21.23 31.82
N LYS A 376 21.53 -21.24 30.61
CA LYS A 376 22.21 -20.09 30.00
C LYS A 376 21.31 -19.43 29.02
N VAL A 377 21.33 -18.13 28.95
CA VAL A 377 20.48 -17.33 28.05
C VAL A 377 21.32 -16.56 27.03
N VAL A 378 20.95 -16.64 25.76
CA VAL A 378 21.52 -15.88 24.66
C VAL A 378 20.42 -15.09 23.99
N TYR A 379 20.45 -13.77 24.12
CA TYR A 379 19.50 -12.87 23.48
C TYR A 379 20.11 -12.27 22.22
N CYS A 380 19.49 -12.53 21.06
CA CYS A 380 19.85 -11.97 19.77
C CYS A 380 18.82 -10.93 19.34
N PRO A 381 19.15 -9.62 19.40
CA PRO A 381 18.25 -8.53 19.01
C PRO A 381 18.22 -8.26 17.51
N SER A 382 18.97 -9.02 16.70
CA SER A 382 19.06 -8.85 15.25
C SER A 382 18.09 -9.74 14.48
N TYR A 383 17.67 -9.28 13.29
CA TYR A 383 17.04 -10.15 12.31
C TYR A 383 18.07 -11.12 11.71
N LEU A 384 17.75 -12.41 11.67
CA LEU A 384 18.62 -13.45 11.16
C LEU A 384 18.46 -13.62 9.63
N LEU A 385 19.10 -12.75 8.88
CA LEU A 385 19.10 -12.74 7.42
C LEU A 385 20.33 -13.41 6.79
N GLY A 386 21.24 -13.96 7.62
CA GLY A 386 22.49 -14.59 7.18
C GLY A 386 23.70 -13.65 7.16
N ASN A 387 23.57 -12.44 7.70
CA ASN A 387 24.61 -11.40 7.71
C ASN A 387 24.56 -10.55 9.00
N ASP A 388 24.19 -11.17 10.11
CA ASP A 388 24.08 -10.51 11.41
C ASP A 388 25.44 -10.28 12.10
N GLY A 389 26.53 -10.84 11.57
CA GLY A 389 27.89 -10.72 12.10
C GLY A 389 28.18 -11.59 13.33
N VAL A 390 27.22 -12.43 13.76
CA VAL A 390 27.36 -13.35 14.89
C VAL A 390 27.06 -14.80 14.48
N PHE A 391 25.81 -15.07 14.09
CA PHE A 391 25.42 -16.37 13.58
C PHE A 391 25.77 -16.54 12.10
N ASP A 392 25.56 -15.52 11.29
CA ASP A 392 25.74 -15.51 9.84
C ASP A 392 25.02 -16.69 9.15
N LEU A 393 23.89 -17.07 9.71
CA LEU A 393 22.97 -18.08 9.22
C LEU A 393 21.56 -17.47 9.09
N SER A 394 20.83 -17.90 8.08
CA SER A 394 19.41 -17.54 7.98
C SER A 394 18.63 -18.13 9.16
N TYR A 395 17.50 -17.50 9.50
CA TYR A 395 16.61 -18.01 10.56
C TYR A 395 16.27 -19.48 10.35
N TYR A 396 15.91 -19.89 9.13
CA TYR A 396 15.53 -21.28 8.84
C TYR A 396 16.71 -22.25 8.92
N ASP A 397 17.90 -21.83 8.57
CA ASP A 397 19.09 -22.69 8.74
C ASP A 397 19.44 -22.82 10.23
N LEU A 398 19.37 -21.73 11.00
CA LEU A 398 19.64 -21.74 12.43
C LEU A 398 18.61 -22.57 13.22
N LEU A 399 17.34 -22.47 12.82
CA LEU A 399 16.22 -23.21 13.42
C LEU A 399 16.48 -24.70 13.44
N THR A 400 17.09 -25.27 12.40
CA THR A 400 17.38 -26.71 12.34
C THR A 400 18.32 -27.19 13.45
N GLY A 401 19.11 -26.31 14.08
CA GLY A 401 20.01 -26.62 15.18
C GLY A 401 19.39 -26.59 16.57
N ILE A 402 18.16 -26.06 16.69
CA ILE A 402 17.40 -25.95 17.94
C ILE A 402 16.78 -27.32 18.27
N ASP A 403 16.83 -27.71 19.54
CA ASP A 403 16.25 -28.97 19.98
C ASP A 403 14.75 -28.87 20.34
N LEU A 404 14.29 -27.66 20.74
CA LEU A 404 12.88 -27.39 21.06
C LEU A 404 12.58 -25.91 20.90
N THR A 405 11.52 -25.57 20.21
CA THR A 405 11.00 -24.19 20.18
C THR A 405 9.81 -24.02 21.12
N VAL A 406 9.67 -22.82 21.71
CA VAL A 406 8.66 -22.53 22.72
C VAL A 406 7.95 -21.23 22.38
N PHE A 407 6.67 -21.30 22.04
CA PHE A 407 5.83 -20.16 21.64
C PHE A 407 4.57 -20.10 22.50
N PRO A 408 4.68 -19.74 23.78
CA PRO A 408 3.54 -19.75 24.69
C PRO A 408 2.69 -18.48 24.52
N SER A 409 2.25 -18.21 23.29
CA SER A 409 1.59 -16.98 22.89
C SER A 409 0.24 -16.77 23.60
N TYR A 410 -0.03 -15.50 23.99
CA TYR A 410 -1.32 -15.05 24.49
C TYR A 410 -2.22 -14.52 23.35
N TYR A 411 -1.63 -13.86 22.36
CA TYR A 411 -2.35 -13.36 21.18
C TYR A 411 -1.60 -13.72 19.91
N GLU A 412 -2.09 -14.71 19.21
CA GLU A 412 -1.47 -15.21 17.98
C GLU A 412 -2.55 -15.68 16.99
N PRO A 413 -3.06 -14.82 16.11
CA PRO A 413 -4.15 -15.16 15.19
C PRO A 413 -3.95 -16.45 14.40
N TRP A 414 -2.72 -16.71 13.93
CA TRP A 414 -2.35 -18.00 13.34
C TRP A 414 -1.17 -18.64 14.08
N GLY A 415 0.03 -18.14 13.94
CA GLY A 415 1.25 -18.67 14.53
C GLY A 415 2.12 -19.39 13.52
N TYR A 416 2.83 -18.61 12.70
CA TYR A 416 3.80 -19.18 11.76
C TYR A 416 4.97 -19.85 12.47
N THR A 417 5.50 -19.27 13.52
CA THR A 417 6.72 -19.76 14.18
C THR A 417 6.62 -21.20 14.72
N PRO A 418 5.56 -21.64 15.45
CA PRO A 418 5.41 -23.05 15.80
C PRO A 418 5.18 -23.94 14.58
N PHE A 419 4.46 -23.44 13.57
CA PHE A 419 4.20 -24.17 12.34
C PHE A 419 5.50 -24.38 11.52
N GLU A 420 6.30 -23.34 11.32
CA GLU A 420 7.62 -23.41 10.66
C GLU A 420 8.53 -24.40 11.39
N SER A 421 8.57 -24.35 12.74
CA SER A 421 9.38 -25.29 13.51
C SER A 421 9.07 -26.74 13.16
N LEU A 422 7.81 -27.09 13.09
CA LEU A 422 7.38 -28.45 12.71
C LEU A 422 7.72 -28.79 11.27
N CYS A 423 7.57 -27.85 10.33
CA CYS A 423 7.99 -28.06 8.94
C CYS A 423 9.49 -28.36 8.80
N PHE A 424 10.31 -27.76 9.67
CA PHE A 424 11.75 -28.03 9.74
C PHE A 424 12.11 -29.20 10.66
N GLY A 425 11.12 -29.95 11.15
CA GLY A 425 11.34 -31.14 11.98
C GLY A 425 11.75 -30.83 13.43
N VAL A 426 11.52 -29.61 13.89
CA VAL A 426 11.84 -29.17 15.25
C VAL A 426 10.60 -29.27 16.12
N PRO A 427 10.64 -30.04 17.24
CA PRO A 427 9.56 -30.09 18.19
C PRO A 427 9.20 -28.71 18.75
N THR A 428 7.92 -28.49 19.05
CA THR A 428 7.46 -27.14 19.44
C THR A 428 6.39 -27.17 20.52
N ILE A 429 6.37 -26.12 21.33
CA ILE A 429 5.31 -25.81 22.28
C ILE A 429 4.55 -24.59 21.80
N THR A 430 3.23 -24.65 21.79
CA THR A 430 2.34 -23.51 21.50
C THR A 430 1.15 -23.55 22.47
N THR A 431 0.15 -22.66 22.26
CA THR A 431 -1.02 -22.56 23.13
C THR A 431 -2.33 -22.67 22.39
N THR A 432 -3.43 -22.84 23.14
CA THR A 432 -4.79 -22.76 22.58
C THR A 432 -5.20 -21.33 22.17
N LEU A 433 -4.41 -20.31 22.47
CA LEU A 433 -4.63 -18.93 22.00
C LEU A 433 -3.82 -18.60 20.72
N ALA A 434 -3.18 -19.61 20.13
CA ALA A 434 -2.62 -19.55 18.78
C ALA A 434 -3.52 -20.33 17.81
N GLY A 435 -3.87 -19.71 16.69
CA GLY A 435 -4.75 -20.33 15.69
C GLY A 435 -4.22 -21.68 15.18
N PHE A 436 -2.90 -21.78 14.92
CA PHE A 436 -2.26 -23.04 14.56
C PHE A 436 -2.38 -24.09 15.67
N GLY A 437 -2.28 -23.68 16.94
CA GLY A 437 -2.43 -24.59 18.08
C GLY A 437 -3.83 -25.20 18.15
N THR A 438 -4.88 -24.40 18.00
CA THR A 438 -6.27 -24.91 17.97
C THR A 438 -6.54 -25.77 16.76
N TRP A 439 -6.06 -25.39 15.59
CA TRP A 439 -6.15 -26.22 14.39
C TRP A 439 -5.46 -27.58 14.58
N ALA A 440 -4.26 -27.57 15.15
CA ALA A 440 -3.50 -28.80 15.36
C ALA A 440 -4.19 -29.74 16.38
N LEU A 441 -4.77 -29.23 17.46
CA LEU A 441 -5.53 -30.02 18.40
C LEU A 441 -6.75 -30.70 17.78
N SER A 442 -7.44 -30.02 16.86
CA SER A 442 -8.60 -30.59 16.19
C SER A 442 -8.25 -31.70 15.17
N HIS A 443 -7.04 -31.67 14.62
CA HIS A 443 -6.57 -32.63 13.62
C HIS A 443 -5.68 -33.73 14.19
N PHE A 444 -4.98 -33.46 15.29
CA PHE A 444 -4.08 -34.38 16.00
C PHE A 444 -4.45 -34.43 17.48
N PRO A 445 -5.59 -35.03 17.84
CA PRO A 445 -6.13 -35.00 19.21
C PRO A 445 -5.33 -35.86 20.21
N ASN A 446 -4.48 -36.76 19.72
CA ASN A 446 -3.65 -37.62 20.57
C ASN A 446 -2.42 -36.86 21.07
N GLU A 447 -1.96 -37.17 22.29
CA GLU A 447 -0.69 -36.62 22.76
C GLU A 447 0.46 -36.95 21.82
N ASN A 448 1.11 -35.88 21.29
CA ASN A 448 2.29 -35.98 20.46
C ASN A 448 3.42 -35.18 21.12
N LEU A 449 4.59 -35.80 21.27
CA LEU A 449 5.74 -35.15 21.87
C LEU A 449 6.36 -34.07 20.99
N ALA A 450 6.21 -34.20 19.69
CA ALA A 450 6.72 -33.20 18.74
C ALA A 450 5.92 -31.88 18.77
N LEU A 451 4.64 -31.93 19.18
CA LEU A 451 3.81 -30.74 19.35
C LEU A 451 3.07 -30.77 20.66
N LYS A 452 3.37 -29.85 21.56
CA LYS A 452 2.58 -29.63 22.78
C LYS A 452 1.77 -28.34 22.64
N VAL A 453 0.45 -28.48 22.70
CA VAL A 453 -0.46 -27.34 22.78
C VAL A 453 -0.93 -27.21 24.22
N ILE A 454 -0.54 -26.12 24.87
CA ILE A 454 -0.89 -25.85 26.27
C ILE A 454 -2.18 -25.03 26.30
N ARG A 455 -3.15 -25.44 27.15
CA ARG A 455 -4.33 -24.60 27.38
C ARG A 455 -3.89 -23.28 28.00
N ARG A 456 -4.26 -22.17 27.35
CA ARG A 456 -4.02 -20.82 27.86
C ARG A 456 -5.34 -20.04 27.87
N ASP A 457 -5.57 -19.24 28.90
CA ASP A 457 -6.65 -18.29 29.04
C ASP A 457 -6.15 -17.04 29.80
N ASP A 458 -7.05 -16.10 30.13
CA ASP A 458 -6.67 -14.85 30.81
C ASP A 458 -6.22 -15.01 32.24
N SER A 459 -6.46 -16.17 32.88
CA SER A 459 -6.29 -16.40 34.32
C SER A 459 -5.26 -17.49 34.71
N ASN A 460 -4.82 -18.31 33.73
CA ASN A 460 -4.03 -19.50 34.02
C ASN A 460 -2.52 -19.37 33.75
N TYR A 461 -1.95 -18.19 33.91
CA TYR A 461 -0.54 -17.91 33.61
C TYR A 461 0.43 -18.93 34.22
N GLN A 462 0.31 -19.22 35.52
CA GLN A 462 1.22 -20.14 36.22
C GLN A 462 1.08 -21.59 35.72
N GLU A 463 -0.11 -22.03 35.38
CA GLU A 463 -0.32 -23.34 34.77
C GLU A 463 0.37 -23.48 33.42
N VAL A 464 0.41 -22.39 32.65
CA VAL A 464 1.12 -22.33 31.35
C VAL A 464 2.63 -22.42 31.57
N VAL A 465 3.18 -21.69 32.55
CA VAL A 465 4.60 -21.79 32.95
C VAL A 465 4.97 -23.23 33.30
N ILE A 466 4.20 -23.86 34.20
CA ILE A 466 4.42 -25.27 34.64
C ILE A 466 4.33 -26.21 33.43
N GLY A 467 3.37 -26.00 32.55
CA GLY A 467 3.22 -26.80 31.32
C GLY A 467 4.42 -26.71 30.39
N VAL A 468 5.00 -25.54 30.24
CA VAL A 468 6.23 -25.29 29.45
C VAL A 468 7.42 -26.02 30.13
N VAL A 469 7.61 -25.84 31.43
CA VAL A 469 8.68 -26.51 32.19
C VAL A 469 8.61 -28.02 32.00
N SER A 470 7.44 -28.62 32.30
CA SER A 470 7.22 -30.07 32.19
C SER A 470 7.56 -30.61 30.79
N GLN A 471 7.19 -29.89 29.74
CA GLN A 471 7.49 -30.34 28.37
C GLN A 471 8.96 -30.19 27.99
N ILE A 472 9.63 -29.11 28.43
CA ILE A 472 11.08 -28.95 28.24
C ILE A 472 11.82 -30.10 28.93
N GLU A 473 11.52 -30.39 30.18
CA GLU A 473 12.14 -31.48 30.92
C GLU A 473 11.89 -32.85 30.29
N LYS A 474 10.66 -33.10 29.84
CA LYS A 474 10.27 -34.37 29.22
C LYS A 474 11.08 -34.63 27.94
N ILE A 475 11.22 -33.62 27.09
CA ILE A 475 11.98 -33.74 25.82
C ILE A 475 13.48 -33.78 26.11
N ALA A 476 13.98 -32.97 27.03
CA ALA A 476 15.40 -32.94 27.36
C ALA A 476 15.93 -34.27 27.95
N ARG A 477 15.07 -35.07 28.55
CA ARG A 477 15.42 -36.41 29.11
C ARG A 477 15.28 -37.55 28.11
N LEU A 478 14.86 -37.32 26.87
CA LEU A 478 14.74 -38.36 25.86
C LEU A 478 16.11 -38.92 25.46
N SER A 479 16.14 -40.22 25.16
CA SER A 479 17.29 -40.81 24.51
C SER A 479 17.49 -40.25 23.09
N PRO A 480 18.71 -40.26 22.54
CA PRO A 480 18.93 -39.80 21.18
C PRO A 480 18.00 -40.44 20.14
N THR A 481 17.78 -41.73 20.24
CA THR A 481 16.89 -42.49 19.32
C THR A 481 15.42 -42.04 19.46
N ALA A 482 14.93 -41.82 20.70
CA ALA A 482 13.59 -41.33 20.92
C ALA A 482 13.41 -39.88 20.44
N TYR A 483 14.47 -39.08 20.57
CA TYR A 483 14.46 -37.71 20.06
C TYR A 483 14.46 -37.67 18.50
N GLU A 484 15.21 -38.56 17.85
CA GLU A 484 15.24 -38.67 16.39
C GLU A 484 13.85 -38.98 15.80
N ALA A 485 13.04 -39.77 16.49
CA ALA A 485 11.67 -40.07 16.06
C ALA A 485 10.78 -38.83 16.06
N LEU A 486 11.04 -37.83 16.90
CA LEU A 486 10.27 -36.59 16.95
C LEU A 486 10.37 -35.77 15.66
N TRP A 487 11.47 -35.90 14.91
CA TRP A 487 11.63 -35.21 13.63
C TRP A 487 10.58 -35.64 12.60
N GLU A 488 10.30 -36.95 12.50
CA GLU A 488 9.30 -37.48 11.58
C GLU A 488 7.89 -37.04 12.00
N ASP A 489 7.59 -37.15 13.30
CA ASP A 489 6.31 -36.71 13.86
C ASP A 489 6.08 -35.20 13.63
N ALA A 490 7.10 -34.38 13.87
CA ALA A 490 7.04 -32.94 13.63
C ALA A 490 6.75 -32.63 12.15
N GLN A 491 7.50 -33.26 11.24
CA GLN A 491 7.28 -33.07 9.81
C GLN A 491 5.90 -33.57 9.34
N GLN A 492 5.39 -34.65 9.90
CA GLN A 492 4.07 -35.14 9.54
C GLN A 492 2.98 -34.11 9.87
N ILE A 493 3.06 -33.49 11.06
CA ILE A 493 2.14 -32.42 11.46
C ILE A 493 2.30 -31.19 10.55
N GLY A 494 3.54 -30.75 10.31
CA GLY A 494 3.83 -29.62 9.43
C GLY A 494 3.31 -29.82 8.01
N LYS A 495 3.54 -30.99 7.41
CA LYS A 495 3.09 -31.35 6.06
C LYS A 495 1.56 -31.40 5.90
N ALA A 496 0.82 -31.58 6.99
CA ALA A 496 -0.65 -31.55 6.96
C ALA A 496 -1.21 -30.14 6.76
N ALA A 497 -0.41 -29.10 7.05
CA ALA A 497 -0.80 -27.68 6.99
C ALA A 497 -0.18 -26.92 5.80
N LEU A 498 0.36 -27.60 4.80
CA LEU A 498 0.97 -26.96 3.62
C LEU A 498 -0.07 -26.31 2.71
N TRP A 499 0.35 -25.35 1.90
CA TRP A 499 -0.52 -24.64 0.96
C TRP A 499 -1.30 -25.54 0.00
N ASN A 500 -0.73 -26.66 -0.47
CA ASN A 500 -1.42 -27.62 -1.32
C ASN A 500 -2.66 -28.24 -0.65
N LYS A 501 -2.72 -28.26 0.70
CA LYS A 501 -3.87 -28.69 1.48
C LYS A 501 -4.80 -27.52 1.83
N PHE A 502 -4.24 -26.43 2.34
CA PHE A 502 -5.02 -25.30 2.83
C PHE A 502 -5.63 -24.43 1.73
N PHE A 503 -5.11 -24.50 0.52
CA PHE A 503 -5.70 -23.77 -0.59
C PHE A 503 -7.14 -24.18 -0.89
N THR A 504 -7.58 -25.37 -0.50
CA THR A 504 -8.98 -25.81 -0.64
C THR A 504 -9.96 -24.90 0.11
N PHE A 505 -9.56 -24.32 1.24
CA PHE A 505 -10.39 -23.34 1.96
C PHE A 505 -10.53 -22.03 1.18
N TYR A 506 -9.47 -21.58 0.54
CA TYR A 506 -9.50 -20.40 -0.33
C TYR A 506 -10.34 -20.65 -1.58
N GLN A 507 -10.24 -21.83 -2.20
CA GLN A 507 -11.10 -22.21 -3.32
C GLN A 507 -12.57 -22.15 -2.92
N LYS A 508 -12.93 -22.67 -1.74
CA LYS A 508 -14.30 -22.58 -1.20
C LYS A 508 -14.77 -21.13 -1.05
N ALA A 509 -13.90 -20.25 -0.56
CA ALA A 509 -14.22 -18.82 -0.45
C ALA A 509 -14.44 -18.17 -1.83
N TYR A 510 -13.61 -18.49 -2.82
CA TYR A 510 -13.77 -17.99 -4.19
C TYR A 510 -15.04 -18.54 -4.87
N GLU A 511 -15.36 -19.82 -4.70
CA GLU A 511 -16.59 -20.43 -5.21
C GLU A 511 -17.84 -19.78 -4.61
N LEU A 512 -17.84 -19.56 -3.29
CA LEU A 512 -18.93 -18.84 -2.61
C LEU A 512 -19.08 -17.42 -3.15
N THR A 513 -17.96 -16.74 -3.41
CA THR A 513 -17.94 -15.39 -3.99
C THR A 513 -18.57 -15.38 -5.37
N LEU A 514 -18.18 -16.31 -6.24
CA LEU A 514 -18.75 -16.43 -7.58
C LEU A 514 -20.25 -16.78 -7.54
N ASN A 515 -20.68 -17.63 -6.61
CA ASN A 515 -22.08 -17.96 -6.43
C ASN A 515 -22.93 -16.75 -5.99
N LYS A 516 -22.39 -15.90 -5.09
CA LYS A 516 -23.04 -14.65 -4.68
C LYS A 516 -23.02 -13.58 -5.78
N LEU A 517 -22.03 -13.62 -6.67
CA LEU A 517 -21.92 -12.71 -7.80
C LEU A 517 -22.96 -13.00 -8.90
N GLN A 518 -23.32 -14.27 -9.12
CA GLN A 518 -24.22 -14.70 -10.20
C GLN A 518 -25.56 -13.93 -10.27
N PRO A 519 -26.37 -13.86 -9.18
CA PRO A 519 -27.65 -13.17 -9.24
C PRO A 519 -27.47 -11.66 -9.42
N ARG A 520 -26.35 -11.08 -8.98
CA ARG A 520 -26.03 -9.68 -9.19
C ARG A 520 -25.75 -9.38 -10.65
N LEU A 521 -24.97 -10.25 -11.32
CA LEU A 521 -24.70 -10.13 -12.76
C LEU A 521 -25.96 -10.31 -13.62
N ALA A 522 -26.85 -11.21 -13.22
CA ALA A 522 -28.11 -11.44 -13.94
C ALA A 522 -29.05 -10.21 -13.90
N ASN A 523 -28.90 -9.35 -12.88
CA ASN A 523 -29.72 -8.14 -12.70
C ASN A 523 -29.05 -6.87 -13.26
N LEU A 524 -27.81 -6.95 -13.74
CA LEU A 524 -27.19 -5.82 -14.44
C LEU A 524 -27.88 -5.65 -15.80
N PRO A 525 -28.23 -4.42 -16.24
CA PRO A 525 -28.80 -4.20 -17.55
C PRO A 525 -27.80 -4.69 -18.61
N VAL A 526 -28.10 -5.81 -19.22
CA VAL A 526 -27.40 -6.26 -20.42
C VAL A 526 -27.92 -5.36 -21.53
N ALA A 527 -27.06 -4.52 -22.10
CA ALA A 527 -27.39 -3.93 -23.39
C ALA A 527 -27.63 -5.09 -24.37
N ASP A 528 -28.82 -5.12 -24.96
CA ASP A 528 -29.14 -6.05 -26.06
C ASP A 528 -28.17 -5.79 -27.22
N ALA A 529 -27.02 -6.42 -27.16
CA ALA A 529 -26.07 -6.47 -28.26
C ALA A 529 -26.14 -7.90 -28.82
N ASP A 530 -26.47 -8.02 -30.08
CA ASP A 530 -26.51 -9.27 -30.83
C ASP A 530 -25.31 -10.15 -30.47
N ALA A 531 -25.57 -11.20 -29.71
CA ALA A 531 -24.56 -12.08 -29.15
C ALA A 531 -23.71 -12.80 -30.21
N GLU A 532 -24.22 -12.92 -31.44
CA GLU A 532 -23.54 -13.60 -32.56
C GLU A 532 -22.38 -12.81 -33.17
N VAL A 533 -22.37 -11.47 -33.07
CA VAL A 533 -21.30 -10.63 -33.63
C VAL A 533 -20.01 -10.70 -32.80
N TRP A 534 -20.11 -11.07 -31.54
CA TRP A 534 -18.97 -11.06 -30.59
C TRP A 534 -18.11 -12.33 -30.61
N GLU A 535 -18.62 -13.46 -31.15
CA GLU A 535 -17.85 -14.72 -31.20
C GLU A 535 -16.74 -14.71 -32.26
N GLN A 536 -16.80 -13.84 -33.26
CA GLN A 536 -15.87 -13.87 -34.41
C GLN A 536 -14.70 -12.89 -34.30
N SER A 537 -14.70 -11.94 -33.39
CA SER A 537 -13.55 -11.04 -33.22
C SER A 537 -12.84 -11.28 -31.88
N LYS A 538 -11.61 -11.77 -31.96
CA LYS A 538 -10.64 -11.73 -30.83
C LYS A 538 -10.20 -10.28 -30.50
N VAL A 539 -10.86 -9.30 -31.03
CA VAL A 539 -10.63 -7.88 -30.71
C VAL A 539 -11.51 -7.56 -29.51
N VAL A 540 -10.90 -7.31 -28.39
CA VAL A 540 -11.59 -6.79 -27.20
C VAL A 540 -12.25 -5.48 -27.55
N ASN A 541 -13.56 -5.52 -27.80
CA ASN A 541 -14.35 -4.35 -28.12
C ASN A 541 -14.86 -3.74 -26.80
N THR A 542 -13.95 -3.26 -25.97
CA THR A 542 -14.32 -2.34 -24.89
C THR A 542 -14.76 -1.04 -25.55
N PRO A 543 -15.90 -0.44 -25.11
CA PRO A 543 -16.25 0.90 -25.56
C PRO A 543 -15.10 1.84 -25.23
N PHE A 544 -14.39 2.24 -26.26
CA PHE A 544 -13.31 3.20 -26.15
C PHE A 544 -13.97 4.59 -26.09
N TRP A 545 -14.16 5.08 -24.89
CA TRP A 545 -14.58 6.47 -24.69
C TRP A 545 -13.42 7.38 -25.04
N ARG A 546 -13.36 7.80 -26.30
CA ARG A 546 -12.61 9.01 -26.62
C ARG A 546 -13.44 10.18 -26.12
N SER A 547 -12.89 10.95 -25.21
CA SER A 547 -13.32 12.31 -25.01
C SER A 547 -13.03 13.05 -26.31
N VAL A 548 -14.01 13.08 -27.21
CA VAL A 548 -13.92 13.93 -28.38
C VAL A 548 -14.33 15.30 -27.89
N ILE A 549 -13.34 16.13 -27.58
CA ILE A 549 -13.58 17.55 -27.40
C ILE A 549 -13.91 18.06 -28.80
N VAL A 550 -15.19 18.22 -29.09
CA VAL A 550 -15.66 18.86 -30.31
C VAL A 550 -15.51 20.35 -30.08
N HIS A 551 -14.36 20.92 -30.47
CA HIS A 551 -14.30 22.36 -30.67
C HIS A 551 -15.22 22.70 -31.84
N ARG A 552 -16.14 23.64 -31.63
CA ARG A 552 -16.87 24.19 -32.75
C ARG A 552 -15.85 24.87 -33.64
N ALA A 553 -15.75 24.45 -34.89
CA ALA A 553 -14.90 25.11 -35.85
C ALA A 553 -15.42 26.56 -36.06
N THR A 554 -14.61 27.53 -35.75
CA THR A 554 -14.89 28.92 -36.08
C THR A 554 -15.05 29.01 -37.59
N PRO A 555 -16.15 29.59 -38.12
CA PRO A 555 -16.32 29.75 -39.58
C PRO A 555 -15.14 30.47 -40.21
N GLU A 556 -14.78 30.12 -41.42
CA GLU A 556 -13.58 30.64 -42.11
C GLU A 556 -13.49 32.19 -42.12
N LYS A 557 -14.63 32.87 -42.25
CA LYS A 557 -14.72 34.34 -42.22
C LYS A 557 -14.36 34.96 -40.86
N PHE A 558 -14.38 34.16 -39.78
CA PHE A 558 -14.07 34.59 -38.41
C PHE A 558 -12.75 34.05 -37.87
N LYS A 559 -11.91 33.43 -38.71
CA LYS A 559 -10.58 32.97 -38.27
C LYS A 559 -9.72 34.08 -37.68
N ALA A 560 -9.88 35.29 -38.16
CA ALA A 560 -9.23 36.48 -37.61
C ALA A 560 -9.54 36.67 -36.11
N LEU A 561 -10.77 36.39 -35.65
CA LEU A 561 -11.13 36.44 -34.22
C LEU A 561 -10.40 35.38 -33.43
N GLU A 562 -10.21 34.19 -33.98
CA GLU A 562 -9.50 33.10 -33.30
C GLU A 562 -8.00 33.42 -33.15
N GLU A 563 -7.38 33.99 -34.15
CA GLU A 563 -5.99 34.43 -34.07
C GLU A 563 -5.80 35.57 -33.07
N LEU A 564 -6.69 36.56 -33.09
CA LEU A 564 -6.69 37.63 -32.11
C LEU A 564 -6.88 37.12 -30.69
N ALA A 565 -7.81 36.15 -30.47
CA ALA A 565 -8.09 35.59 -29.14
C ALA A 565 -6.88 34.85 -28.52
N LYS A 566 -6.03 34.23 -29.34
CA LYS A 566 -4.83 33.52 -28.90
C LYS A 566 -3.64 34.41 -28.65
N ASN A 567 -3.62 35.65 -29.15
CA ASN A 567 -2.54 36.62 -28.93
C ASN A 567 -3.00 37.68 -27.92
N LEU A 568 -2.27 37.85 -26.84
CA LEU A 568 -2.66 38.79 -25.76
C LEU A 568 -2.60 40.28 -26.15
N TRP A 569 -2.15 40.63 -27.35
CA TRP A 569 -2.15 42.03 -27.85
C TRP A 569 -3.51 42.72 -27.68
N TRP A 570 -4.61 41.99 -27.84
CA TRP A 570 -5.97 42.53 -27.67
C TRP A 570 -6.21 43.09 -26.27
N CYS A 571 -5.54 42.60 -25.21
CA CYS A 571 -5.87 42.96 -23.84
C CYS A 571 -5.38 44.37 -23.41
N TRP A 572 -4.53 45.01 -24.24
CA TRP A 572 -4.17 46.42 -24.05
C TRP A 572 -4.46 47.27 -25.32
N ASN A 573 -5.16 46.71 -26.28
CA ASN A 573 -5.69 47.42 -27.43
C ASN A 573 -7.20 47.63 -27.26
N GLU A 574 -7.63 48.87 -27.04
CA GLU A 574 -9.03 49.19 -26.71
C GLU A 574 -9.99 48.80 -27.85
N GLU A 575 -9.61 49.03 -29.14
CA GLU A 575 -10.46 48.66 -30.27
C GLU A 575 -10.65 47.14 -30.37
N ALA A 576 -9.62 46.37 -30.08
CA ALA A 576 -9.70 44.89 -30.05
C ALA A 576 -10.53 44.38 -28.89
N GLU A 577 -10.41 44.94 -27.67
CA GLU A 577 -11.26 44.60 -26.54
C GLU A 577 -12.73 44.90 -26.84
N GLN A 578 -13.00 46.08 -27.39
CA GLN A 578 -14.37 46.48 -27.77
C GLN A 578 -14.95 45.62 -28.89
N LEU A 579 -14.12 45.12 -29.82
CA LEU A 579 -14.56 44.17 -30.83
C LEU A 579 -15.13 42.90 -30.19
N PHE A 580 -14.37 42.25 -29.28
CA PHE A 580 -14.84 41.06 -28.56
C PHE A 580 -16.08 41.35 -27.72
N LYS A 581 -16.09 42.45 -26.99
CA LYS A 581 -17.23 42.88 -26.19
C LYS A 581 -18.51 43.09 -27.03
N SER A 582 -18.38 43.54 -28.26
CA SER A 582 -19.53 43.80 -29.12
C SER A 582 -20.21 42.53 -29.65
N ILE A 583 -19.57 41.38 -29.57
CA ILE A 583 -20.14 40.08 -29.97
C ILE A 583 -21.30 39.71 -29.06
N ASP A 584 -21.07 39.69 -27.74
CA ASP A 584 -22.06 39.49 -26.71
C ASP A 584 -21.57 40.12 -25.39
N PRO A 585 -22.06 41.30 -25.01
CA PRO A 585 -21.59 42.04 -23.83
C PRO A 585 -21.90 41.32 -22.49
N GLU A 586 -22.95 40.53 -22.44
CA GLU A 586 -23.31 39.77 -21.20
C GLU A 586 -22.42 38.56 -21.07
N GLU A 587 -22.25 37.80 -22.13
CA GLU A 587 -21.37 36.66 -22.15
C GLU A 587 -19.91 37.08 -21.93
N TRP A 588 -19.48 38.21 -22.53
CA TRP A 588 -18.14 38.77 -22.27
C TRP A 588 -17.85 39.01 -20.80
N ARG A 589 -18.84 39.52 -20.06
CA ARG A 589 -18.74 39.66 -18.59
C ARG A 589 -18.74 38.31 -17.88
N ARG A 590 -19.59 37.38 -18.31
CA ARG A 590 -19.74 36.04 -17.71
C ARG A 590 -18.45 35.22 -17.82
N VAL A 591 -17.77 35.30 -18.98
CA VAL A 591 -16.49 34.59 -19.21
C VAL A 591 -15.27 35.38 -18.72
N HIS A 592 -15.47 36.39 -17.87
CA HIS A 592 -14.40 37.23 -17.30
C HIS A 592 -13.45 37.81 -18.34
N LYS A 593 -14.01 38.32 -19.43
CA LYS A 593 -13.27 38.90 -20.57
C LYS A 593 -12.28 37.94 -21.24
N ASN A 594 -12.59 36.65 -21.26
CA ASN A 594 -11.79 35.64 -21.95
C ASN A 594 -12.34 35.44 -23.38
N PRO A 595 -11.63 35.87 -24.42
CA PRO A 595 -12.14 35.78 -25.80
C PRO A 595 -12.22 34.35 -26.32
N ILE A 596 -11.38 33.41 -25.82
CA ILE A 596 -11.43 32.01 -26.21
C ILE A 596 -12.73 31.38 -25.71
N LEU A 597 -13.08 31.60 -24.42
CA LEU A 597 -14.35 31.13 -23.86
C LEU A 597 -15.55 31.81 -24.52
N LEU A 598 -15.44 33.08 -24.87
CA LEU A 598 -16.50 33.77 -25.59
C LEU A 598 -16.75 33.11 -26.96
N LEU A 599 -15.71 32.86 -27.75
CA LEU A 599 -15.84 32.21 -29.06
C LEU A 599 -16.39 30.79 -28.98
N ASP A 600 -16.03 30.05 -27.93
CA ASP A 600 -16.58 28.71 -27.67
C ASP A 600 -18.09 28.75 -27.35
N SER A 601 -18.59 29.83 -26.79
CA SER A 601 -20.01 29.98 -26.39
C SER A 601 -20.92 30.43 -27.56
N ILE A 602 -20.39 31.05 -28.60
CA ILE A 602 -21.16 31.61 -29.73
C ILE A 602 -21.84 30.49 -30.54
N SER A 603 -23.15 30.61 -30.75
CA SER A 603 -23.90 29.68 -31.59
C SER A 603 -23.71 29.95 -33.08
N VAL A 604 -23.99 28.94 -33.90
CA VAL A 604 -23.95 29.08 -35.38
C VAL A 604 -24.89 30.18 -35.86
N SER A 605 -26.04 30.36 -35.19
CA SER A 605 -26.98 31.43 -35.53
C SER A 605 -26.43 32.83 -35.23
N GLN A 606 -25.68 32.96 -34.10
CA GLN A 606 -25.01 34.22 -33.77
C GLN A 606 -23.89 34.55 -34.77
N PHE A 607 -23.08 33.57 -35.18
CA PHE A 607 -22.09 33.78 -36.23
C PHE A 607 -22.73 34.24 -37.56
N LYS A 608 -23.86 33.65 -37.94
CA LYS A 608 -24.61 34.11 -39.12
C LYS A 608 -25.15 35.53 -38.97
N ALA A 609 -25.59 35.92 -37.77
CA ALA A 609 -26.03 37.29 -37.52
C ALA A 609 -24.87 38.28 -37.63
N LEU A 610 -23.71 37.96 -37.03
CA LEU A 610 -22.49 38.79 -37.14
C LEU A 610 -21.97 38.88 -38.57
N GLU A 611 -22.07 37.83 -39.36
CA GLU A 611 -21.68 37.83 -40.80
C GLU A 611 -22.53 38.80 -41.61
N ASN A 612 -23.79 38.99 -41.26
CA ASN A 612 -24.69 39.94 -41.94
C ASN A 612 -24.61 41.37 -41.35
N ASP A 613 -23.86 41.56 -40.26
CA ASP A 613 -23.61 42.88 -39.68
C ASP A 613 -22.37 43.51 -40.33
N SER A 614 -22.58 44.36 -41.32
CA SER A 614 -21.52 45.05 -42.05
C SER A 614 -20.66 45.96 -41.16
N GLN A 615 -21.23 46.52 -40.07
CA GLN A 615 -20.45 47.36 -39.14
C GLN A 615 -19.47 46.51 -38.35
N PHE A 616 -19.95 45.37 -37.87
CA PHE A 616 -19.09 44.40 -37.16
C PHE A 616 -17.98 43.87 -38.06
N MET A 617 -18.31 43.42 -39.26
CA MET A 617 -17.30 42.88 -40.21
C MET A 617 -16.25 43.93 -40.59
N ASN A 618 -16.64 45.15 -40.90
CA ASN A 618 -15.68 46.24 -41.19
C ASN A 618 -14.79 46.54 -39.97
N ARG A 619 -15.33 46.45 -38.75
CA ARG A 619 -14.56 46.63 -37.52
C ARG A 619 -13.57 45.49 -37.33
N LEU A 620 -13.99 44.24 -37.57
CA LEU A 620 -13.13 43.07 -37.52
C LEU A 620 -11.96 43.20 -38.51
N ASP A 621 -12.26 43.55 -39.77
CA ASP A 621 -11.23 43.71 -40.78
C ASP A 621 -10.22 44.80 -40.41
N LYS A 622 -10.69 45.92 -39.86
CA LYS A 622 -9.83 47.01 -39.40
C LYS A 622 -8.94 46.55 -38.23
N VAL A 623 -9.52 46.00 -37.19
CA VAL A 623 -8.75 45.54 -35.99
C VAL A 623 -7.75 44.47 -36.36
N TYR A 624 -8.12 43.56 -37.27
CA TYR A 624 -7.22 42.50 -37.71
C TYR A 624 -6.08 43.07 -38.60
N ALA A 625 -6.35 44.06 -39.47
CA ALA A 625 -5.32 44.74 -40.24
C ALA A 625 -4.34 45.49 -39.32
N ASP A 626 -4.85 46.16 -38.27
CA ASP A 626 -4.01 46.86 -37.27
C ASP A 626 -3.14 45.86 -36.49
N PHE A 627 -3.68 44.68 -36.15
CA PHE A 627 -2.94 43.59 -35.53
C PHE A 627 -1.82 43.07 -36.44
N LEU A 628 -2.12 42.77 -37.70
CA LEU A 628 -1.11 42.30 -38.65
C LEU A 628 0.01 43.34 -38.85
N ALA A 629 -0.35 44.63 -38.99
CA ALA A 629 0.61 45.72 -39.09
C ALA A 629 1.49 45.83 -37.81
N TYR A 630 0.89 45.60 -36.63
CA TYR A 630 1.63 45.54 -35.36
C TYR A 630 2.65 44.40 -35.35
N MET A 631 2.23 43.20 -35.81
CA MET A 631 3.10 42.03 -35.89
C MET A 631 4.23 42.16 -36.91
N GLU A 632 4.03 42.89 -38.02
CA GLU A 632 5.06 43.14 -39.04
C GLU A 632 6.17 44.07 -38.59
N LYS A 633 5.89 45.08 -37.76
CA LYS A 633 6.89 46.04 -37.25
C LYS A 633 8.13 45.39 -36.61
N LYS A 634 8.06 44.13 -36.22
CA LYS A 634 9.14 43.39 -35.57
C LYS A 634 10.16 42.74 -36.48
N LYS A 635 9.82 42.50 -37.73
CA LYS A 635 10.71 41.78 -38.67
C LYS A 635 12.01 42.53 -39.00
N GLU A 636 12.09 43.83 -38.69
CA GLU A 636 13.19 44.68 -39.08
C GLU A 636 14.27 44.96 -38.00
N MET A 637 14.12 44.40 -36.77
CA MET A 637 15.00 44.77 -35.66
C MET A 637 16.19 43.85 -35.46
N VAL A 638 17.39 44.42 -35.51
CA VAL A 638 18.65 43.82 -35.10
C VAL A 638 18.93 44.24 -33.62
N SER A 639 18.46 43.49 -32.69
CA SER A 639 18.80 43.66 -31.26
C SER A 639 19.21 42.35 -30.64
N PRO A 640 20.03 42.34 -29.56
CA PRO A 640 20.35 41.11 -28.85
C PRO A 640 19.08 40.45 -28.31
N SER A 641 19.00 39.11 -28.38
CA SER A 641 17.90 38.36 -27.76
C SER A 641 18.02 38.41 -26.25
N ILE A 642 16.99 38.89 -25.56
CA ILE A 642 16.92 39.01 -24.13
C ILE A 642 15.96 37.95 -23.57
N ALA A 643 16.35 37.19 -22.57
CA ALA A 643 15.45 36.33 -21.79
C ALA A 643 15.17 37.02 -20.45
N TYR A 644 13.89 37.23 -20.14
CA TYR A 644 13.43 37.84 -18.90
C TYR A 644 12.74 36.81 -18.04
N PHE A 645 13.40 36.43 -16.95
CA PHE A 645 12.91 35.44 -16.03
C PHE A 645 12.11 36.08 -14.90
N SER A 646 10.87 35.66 -14.71
CA SER A 646 10.05 36.04 -13.56
C SER A 646 9.17 34.86 -13.14
N MET A 647 8.90 34.75 -11.86
CA MET A 647 7.95 33.77 -11.33
C MET A 647 6.50 34.13 -11.65
N GLU A 648 6.22 35.41 -11.98
CA GLU A 648 4.89 35.95 -12.20
C GLU A 648 4.89 36.90 -13.38
N PHE A 649 3.82 36.83 -14.22
CA PHE A 649 3.55 37.78 -15.28
C PHE A 649 2.07 38.18 -15.30
N GLY A 650 1.76 39.40 -14.84
CA GLY A 650 0.41 39.91 -14.75
C GLY A 650 -0.02 40.52 -16.12
N LEU A 651 -0.33 39.69 -17.08
CA LEU A 651 -0.70 40.09 -18.43
C LEU A 651 -2.20 40.36 -18.56
N HIS A 652 -3.04 39.38 -18.20
CA HIS A 652 -4.49 39.48 -18.21
C HIS A 652 -5.11 38.48 -17.20
N SER A 653 -6.33 38.75 -16.73
CA SER A 653 -7.04 37.91 -15.78
C SER A 653 -7.39 36.50 -16.31
N SER A 654 -7.45 36.32 -17.63
CA SER A 654 -7.63 35.02 -18.29
C SER A 654 -6.41 34.09 -18.17
N LEU A 655 -5.24 34.64 -17.78
CA LEU A 655 -4.00 33.90 -17.57
C LEU A 655 -3.55 34.09 -16.12
N LYS A 656 -4.01 33.19 -15.23
CA LYS A 656 -3.81 33.29 -13.78
C LYS A 656 -2.41 32.81 -13.37
N ILE A 657 -1.36 33.56 -13.77
CA ILE A 657 0.05 33.26 -13.46
C ILE A 657 0.72 34.37 -12.64
N TYR A 658 -0.06 35.18 -11.93
CA TYR A 658 0.46 36.25 -11.06
C TYR A 658 -0.45 36.40 -9.83
N SER A 659 0.10 36.98 -8.77
CA SER A 659 -0.64 37.23 -7.54
C SER A 659 -0.54 38.67 -7.05
N GLY A 660 0.51 39.41 -7.38
CA GLY A 660 0.76 40.73 -6.83
C GLY A 660 1.56 41.67 -7.74
N GLY A 661 2.12 42.72 -7.14
CA GLY A 661 2.79 43.83 -7.84
C GLY A 661 3.99 43.39 -8.67
N LEU A 662 4.69 42.34 -8.27
CA LEU A 662 5.81 41.78 -9.05
C LEU A 662 5.34 41.32 -10.42
N GLY A 663 4.22 40.60 -10.45
CA GLY A 663 3.63 40.12 -11.69
C GLY A 663 3.11 41.27 -12.57
N ILE A 664 2.49 42.28 -11.99
CA ILE A 664 2.02 43.48 -12.73
C ILE A 664 3.18 44.21 -13.35
N LEU A 665 4.27 44.46 -12.60
CA LEU A 665 5.47 45.11 -13.16
C LEU A 665 6.04 44.29 -14.33
N ALA A 666 6.18 42.97 -14.16
CA ALA A 666 6.71 42.10 -15.21
C ALA A 666 5.81 42.07 -16.44
N GLY A 667 4.49 42.02 -16.25
CA GLY A 667 3.51 42.07 -17.31
C GLY A 667 3.53 43.40 -18.12
N ASP A 668 3.53 44.53 -17.40
CA ASP A 668 3.59 45.87 -18.04
C ASP A 668 4.91 46.07 -18.79
N TYR A 669 6.02 45.56 -18.24
CA TYR A 669 7.31 45.59 -18.91
C TYR A 669 7.29 44.81 -20.22
N LEU A 670 6.68 43.63 -20.27
CA LEU A 670 6.54 42.84 -21.49
C LEU A 670 5.61 43.53 -22.54
N LYS A 671 4.53 44.16 -22.09
CA LYS A 671 3.62 44.92 -22.98
C LYS A 671 4.35 46.10 -23.64
N GLU A 672 5.07 46.91 -22.85
CA GLU A 672 5.86 48.02 -23.35
C GLU A 672 7.00 47.54 -24.26
N ALA A 673 7.69 46.47 -23.89
CA ALA A 673 8.71 45.84 -24.73
C ALA A 673 8.14 45.36 -26.08
N SER A 674 6.91 44.83 -26.04
CA SER A 674 6.17 44.47 -27.26
C SER A 674 5.89 45.69 -28.11
N ASP A 675 5.36 46.80 -27.57
CA ASP A 675 5.04 48.02 -28.28
C ASP A 675 6.31 48.70 -28.89
N LYS A 676 7.44 48.59 -28.19
CA LYS A 676 8.77 49.05 -28.68
C LYS A 676 9.46 48.04 -29.60
N ALA A 677 8.79 46.93 -29.90
CA ALA A 677 9.34 45.86 -30.73
C ALA A 677 10.71 45.32 -30.22
N THR A 678 10.94 45.31 -28.92
CA THR A 678 12.17 44.79 -28.30
C THR A 678 12.20 43.27 -28.38
N LYS A 679 13.32 42.66 -28.76
CA LYS A 679 13.48 41.22 -28.86
C LYS A 679 13.68 40.59 -27.49
N ILE A 680 12.61 40.43 -26.74
CA ILE A 680 12.58 39.88 -25.38
C ILE A 680 11.61 38.69 -25.31
N THR A 681 12.03 37.67 -24.57
CA THR A 681 11.20 36.52 -24.27
C THR A 681 11.03 36.39 -22.75
N GLY A 682 9.80 36.50 -22.25
CA GLY A 682 9.49 36.21 -20.86
C GLY A 682 9.52 34.72 -20.61
N VAL A 683 10.21 34.30 -19.54
CA VAL A 683 10.29 32.91 -19.12
C VAL A 683 9.78 32.82 -17.67
N GLY A 684 8.72 32.04 -17.45
CA GLY A 684 8.10 31.93 -16.13
C GLY A 684 7.43 30.58 -15.92
N LEU A 685 6.69 30.48 -14.84
CA LEU A 685 5.98 29.28 -14.44
C LEU A 685 4.51 29.36 -14.88
N LEU A 686 4.02 28.31 -15.54
CA LEU A 686 2.60 28.13 -15.82
C LEU A 686 1.99 27.26 -14.71
N TYR A 687 1.30 27.91 -13.79
CA TYR A 687 0.67 27.24 -12.65
C TYR A 687 -0.62 26.54 -13.07
N ARG A 688 -0.81 25.27 -12.71
CA ARG A 688 -2.08 24.57 -12.92
C ARG A 688 -3.17 25.16 -12.01
N TYR A 689 -2.82 25.50 -10.79
CA TYR A 689 -3.66 26.24 -9.85
C TYR A 689 -3.07 27.64 -9.74
N GLY A 690 -3.74 28.60 -10.33
CA GLY A 690 -3.34 30.00 -10.25
C GLY A 690 -3.61 30.60 -8.88
N TYR A 691 -3.59 31.93 -8.79
CA TYR A 691 -3.97 32.62 -7.55
C TYR A 691 -5.41 32.27 -7.19
N PHE A 692 -5.68 32.06 -5.90
CA PHE A 692 -6.99 31.63 -5.40
C PHE A 692 -8.09 32.67 -5.71
N THR A 693 -9.31 32.19 -5.88
CA THR A 693 -10.51 33.02 -5.97
C THR A 693 -11.08 33.19 -4.57
N GLN A 694 -11.33 34.45 -4.16
CA GLN A 694 -11.98 34.74 -2.89
C GLN A 694 -13.47 34.59 -3.04
N LYS A 695 -14.10 33.81 -2.15
CA LYS A 695 -15.54 33.71 -1.99
C LYS A 695 -15.95 34.16 -0.60
N ILE A 696 -17.16 34.68 -0.48
CA ILE A 696 -17.75 34.95 0.82
C ILE A 696 -18.79 33.86 1.08
N SER A 697 -18.65 33.12 2.18
CA SER A 697 -19.59 32.09 2.60
C SER A 697 -20.93 32.70 2.98
N ALA A 698 -21.95 31.85 3.10
CA ALA A 698 -23.27 32.27 3.61
C ALA A 698 -23.24 32.89 5.02
N PHE A 699 -22.15 32.65 5.77
CA PHE A 699 -21.94 33.23 7.11
C PHE A 699 -21.04 34.48 7.11
N GLY A 700 -20.71 35.02 5.93
CA GLY A 700 -19.86 36.20 5.79
C GLY A 700 -18.37 35.98 5.95
N ASN A 701 -17.90 34.73 6.03
CA ASN A 701 -16.48 34.40 6.12
C ASN A 701 -15.83 34.38 4.73
N GLN A 702 -14.60 34.86 4.64
CA GLN A 702 -13.80 34.74 3.44
C GLN A 702 -13.30 33.29 3.28
N GLU A 703 -13.52 32.72 2.12
CA GLU A 703 -13.06 31.39 1.73
C GLU A 703 -12.15 31.51 0.50
N SER A 704 -11.13 30.66 0.43
CA SER A 704 -10.21 30.60 -0.70
C SER A 704 -10.53 29.39 -1.55
N GLU A 705 -10.83 29.60 -2.83
CA GLU A 705 -11.09 28.53 -3.79
C GLU A 705 -9.94 28.44 -4.82
N TYR A 706 -9.40 27.24 -4.99
CA TYR A 706 -8.33 26.95 -5.92
C TYR A 706 -8.89 26.16 -7.11
N GLU A 707 -9.05 26.83 -8.24
CA GLU A 707 -9.53 26.23 -9.48
C GLU A 707 -8.37 25.84 -10.39
N ALA A 708 -8.42 24.60 -10.89
CA ALA A 708 -7.44 24.15 -11.89
C ALA A 708 -7.66 24.88 -13.22
N GLN A 709 -6.63 25.50 -13.76
CA GLN A 709 -6.69 26.12 -15.08
C GLN A 709 -6.82 25.04 -16.18
N ASP A 710 -7.78 25.22 -17.06
CA ASP A 710 -7.89 24.43 -18.29
C ASP A 710 -7.04 25.10 -19.38
N PHE A 711 -5.89 24.52 -19.67
CA PHE A 711 -4.93 25.09 -20.62
C PHE A 711 -5.43 25.12 -22.08
N THR A 712 -6.54 24.47 -22.38
CA THR A 712 -7.20 24.59 -23.69
C THR A 712 -8.09 25.83 -23.80
N LYS A 713 -8.41 26.46 -22.67
CA LYS A 713 -9.32 27.62 -22.55
C LYS A 713 -8.61 28.93 -22.18
N ILE A 714 -7.31 28.93 -22.18
CA ILE A 714 -6.46 30.09 -21.90
C ILE A 714 -5.50 30.32 -23.07
N PRO A 715 -4.94 31.55 -23.25
CA PRO A 715 -4.12 31.89 -24.39
C PRO A 715 -2.70 31.31 -24.32
N VAL A 716 -2.60 29.99 -24.29
CA VAL A 716 -1.33 29.24 -24.31
C VAL A 716 -1.39 28.09 -25.32
N SER A 717 -0.27 27.75 -25.90
CA SER A 717 -0.14 26.64 -26.86
C SER A 717 1.07 25.78 -26.50
N PRO A 718 1.00 24.45 -26.65
CA PRO A 718 2.16 23.58 -26.41
C PRO A 718 3.26 23.85 -27.43
N VAL A 719 4.51 23.81 -26.97
CA VAL A 719 5.68 23.97 -27.86
C VAL A 719 6.20 22.59 -28.24
N PHE A 720 6.32 22.33 -29.54
CA PHE A 720 6.84 21.08 -30.07
C PHE A 720 8.25 21.27 -30.62
N ASP A 721 9.06 20.22 -30.53
CA ASP A 721 10.37 20.18 -31.18
C ASP A 721 10.25 19.92 -32.71
N LYS A 722 11.39 19.84 -33.39
CA LYS A 722 11.43 19.58 -34.84
C LYS A 722 10.90 18.18 -35.22
N GLU A 723 10.79 17.27 -34.26
CA GLU A 723 10.28 15.91 -34.45
C GLU A 723 8.78 15.80 -34.12
N GLY A 724 8.13 16.89 -33.74
CA GLY A 724 6.72 16.93 -33.35
C GLY A 724 6.47 16.42 -31.94
N LYS A 725 7.50 16.25 -31.10
CA LYS A 725 7.36 15.87 -29.70
C LYS A 725 7.24 17.12 -28.84
N TRP A 726 6.39 17.06 -27.80
CA TRP A 726 6.23 18.17 -26.87
C TRP A 726 7.55 18.47 -26.14
N LEU A 727 8.03 19.70 -26.27
CA LEU A 727 9.29 20.14 -25.70
C LEU A 727 9.25 20.01 -24.16
N LYS A 728 10.26 19.33 -23.61
CA LYS A 728 10.45 19.14 -22.18
C LYS A 728 11.77 19.74 -21.72
N VAL A 729 11.76 20.37 -20.56
CA VAL A 729 12.95 20.80 -19.84
C VAL A 729 13.11 19.91 -18.63
N THR A 730 14.33 19.43 -18.38
CA THR A 730 14.68 18.61 -17.23
C THR A 730 15.59 19.38 -16.30
N LEU A 731 15.35 19.23 -14.99
CA LEU A 731 16.22 19.78 -13.94
C LEU A 731 16.51 18.68 -12.94
N ASP A 732 17.76 18.32 -12.78
CA ASP A 732 18.21 17.35 -11.78
C ASP A 732 18.34 18.05 -10.43
N LEU A 733 17.52 17.60 -9.49
CA LEU A 733 17.56 18.01 -8.09
C LEU A 733 18.10 16.86 -7.23
N PRO A 734 18.65 17.13 -6.04
CA PRO A 734 19.07 16.05 -5.14
C PRO A 734 17.95 15.04 -4.91
N GLY A 735 18.17 13.81 -5.36
CA GLY A 735 17.24 12.68 -5.22
C GLY A 735 16.08 12.59 -6.21
N ARG A 736 15.94 13.52 -7.17
CA ARG A 736 14.88 13.46 -8.22
C ARG A 736 15.19 14.36 -9.42
N THR A 737 14.71 13.93 -10.58
CA THR A 737 14.70 14.77 -11.80
C THR A 737 13.31 15.41 -11.98
N LEU A 738 13.27 16.73 -12.10
CA LEU A 738 12.06 17.48 -12.41
C LEU A 738 11.90 17.56 -13.94
N TYR A 739 10.69 17.28 -14.41
CA TYR A 739 10.31 17.41 -15.82
C TYR A 739 9.28 18.53 -15.96
N ALA A 740 9.57 19.53 -16.81
CA ALA A 740 8.64 20.58 -17.14
C ALA A 740 8.30 20.57 -18.63
N ARG A 741 7.03 20.71 -19.00
CA ARG A 741 6.58 20.90 -20.37
C ARG A 741 6.55 22.38 -20.71
N VAL A 742 6.95 22.72 -21.93
CA VAL A 742 7.00 24.10 -22.40
C VAL A 742 5.71 24.49 -23.10
N TRP A 743 5.17 25.62 -22.69
CA TRP A 743 4.00 26.27 -23.29
C TRP A 743 4.40 27.65 -23.77
N LEU A 744 3.74 28.13 -24.81
CA LEU A 744 3.93 29.45 -25.38
C LEU A 744 2.65 30.26 -25.21
N SER A 745 2.76 31.44 -24.61
CA SER A 745 1.74 32.49 -24.67
C SER A 745 2.23 33.61 -25.58
N LEU A 746 1.42 33.97 -26.53
CA LEU A 746 1.78 34.98 -27.52
C LEU A 746 1.38 36.35 -27.01
N ILE A 747 2.36 37.21 -26.81
CA ILE A 747 2.21 38.67 -26.68
C ILE A 747 2.60 39.33 -28.01
N HIS A 748 3.56 38.68 -28.67
CA HIS A 748 4.12 39.03 -29.93
C HIS A 748 4.91 37.82 -30.48
N ILE A 749 5.12 37.70 -31.76
CA ILE A 749 5.93 36.63 -32.37
C ILE A 749 7.32 37.13 -32.72
#